data_95ebe786f65fc4f8d2ab172d829395d9
#
_entry.id   95ebe786f65fc4f8d2ab172d829395d9
#
_cell.length_a   1.000
_cell.length_b   1.000
_cell.length_c   1.000
_cell.angle_alpha   90.00
_cell.angle_beta   90.00
_cell.angle_gamma   90.00
#
_symmetry.space_group_name_H-M   'P 1'
#
loop_
_entity.id
_entity.type
_entity.pdbx_description
1 polymer ?
#
loop_
_entity_poly.entity_id
_entity_poly.type
_entity_poly.pdbx_seq_one_letter_code
_entity_poly.pdbx_strand_id
1 'polypeptide(L)'
;MAEPSSYRPAPGEIPTDPGVYRFRDADGRVIYVGKAKNLRNRLNSYFASPQTLSPKTYAMVHTAASVEWTVVASEMESLQLEYTWIKEFSPRFNIAFRDDKSYPYLAITVNDVYPRAMVTRGERRKGVRYFGPYSQAWAIRETLDALLRVFPVRTCTNGVFNRAKNSGRPCLLGYIDKCAAPCVGKISAEEHRELARGLTRFMGGGAEKHIAQLTAEMKAAAADMDFERAAILRDDIAALTKAFERNAVVLGATVDADLFAYAEDDLEASVQVFFVRGGRIRGQRGWIVEKVNDSTDAQLIEQLIAQVYSDIAASLVSQKDAEKSLNSYDIPRSVLVPVEPENKEQLASWLAEVRGGPVEISVPQRGDKAELMKTVAENARQSLTLHKSRRAGDLTTRSASLVELQEALELPDPLLRIECYDISHVQGTNVVASMVVFEDGMPAKNAYRTYSITGDAARDDTASMYDVITRRFKRHLAQQAEREATPVHSGEIDASTPEPAKFAYPPNLVLVDGGPPQVAAASAALSDLGITDVYVAGIAKRLEELWLPDDDYPVVLPRTSQALYLVQRIRDEAHRFAITFHRSKRGKAMVASALDEVPGLGEVKRAALIKHFGSVAQIKQASAEELTAVPGIGPALAQKILAALT
;
A
#
# COMPACT_ATOMS: atom_id res chain seq x y z
N MET A 1 -25.29 -23.10 1.47
CA MET A 1 -23.87 -23.43 1.70
C MET A 1 -23.75 -24.95 1.67
N ALA A 2 -22.74 -25.47 0.97
CA ALA A 2 -22.52 -26.92 0.93
C ALA A 2 -21.97 -27.41 2.29
N GLU A 3 -22.40 -28.58 2.76
CA GLU A 3 -21.78 -29.18 3.94
C GLU A 3 -20.41 -29.77 3.55
N PRO A 4 -19.31 -29.40 4.23
CA PRO A 4 -17.97 -29.93 3.91
C PRO A 4 -17.85 -31.45 3.93
N SER A 5 -18.69 -32.12 4.72
CA SER A 5 -18.81 -33.58 4.77
C SER A 5 -19.22 -34.20 3.44
N SER A 6 -19.95 -33.45 2.58
CA SER A 6 -20.51 -33.99 1.33
C SER A 6 -19.46 -34.18 0.22
N TYR A 7 -18.34 -33.44 0.26
CA TYR A 7 -17.27 -33.52 -0.75
C TYR A 7 -15.92 -33.87 -0.13
N ARG A 8 -15.88 -34.25 1.15
CA ARG A 8 -14.65 -34.70 1.82
C ARG A 8 -14.15 -35.98 1.18
N PRO A 9 -12.89 -36.03 0.72
CA PRO A 9 -12.31 -37.25 0.17
C PRO A 9 -12.32 -38.41 1.19
N ALA A 10 -12.47 -39.64 0.69
CA ALA A 10 -12.48 -40.83 1.54
C ALA A 10 -11.13 -41.03 2.27
N PRO A 11 -11.13 -41.64 3.46
CA PRO A 11 -9.90 -41.94 4.17
C PRO A 11 -8.95 -42.79 3.31
N GLY A 12 -7.71 -42.31 3.11
CA GLY A 12 -6.70 -42.99 2.30
C GLY A 12 -6.64 -42.56 0.83
N GLU A 13 -7.63 -41.84 0.30
CA GLU A 13 -7.68 -41.39 -1.09
C GLU A 13 -6.63 -40.29 -1.38
N ILE A 14 -6.37 -39.40 -0.43
CA ILE A 14 -5.41 -38.33 -0.59
C ILE A 14 -3.98 -38.88 -0.42
N PRO A 15 -3.08 -38.69 -1.41
CA PRO A 15 -1.67 -39.08 -1.30
C PRO A 15 -0.90 -38.28 -0.26
N THR A 16 0.26 -38.78 0.16
CA THR A 16 1.17 -38.09 1.09
C THR A 16 2.22 -37.27 0.38
N ASP A 17 2.25 -37.34 -0.92
CA ASP A 17 3.23 -36.69 -1.79
C ASP A 17 3.01 -35.17 -1.86
N PRO A 18 4.03 -34.39 -2.31
CA PRO A 18 3.87 -32.99 -2.61
C PRO A 18 2.86 -32.76 -3.74
N GLY A 19 2.13 -31.65 -3.67
CA GLY A 19 1.17 -31.35 -4.72
C GLY A 19 0.49 -30.00 -4.58
N VAL A 20 -0.35 -29.72 -5.55
CA VAL A 20 -1.22 -28.54 -5.61
C VAL A 20 -2.66 -29.00 -5.62
N TYR A 21 -3.50 -28.31 -4.88
CA TYR A 21 -4.91 -28.61 -4.77
C TYR A 21 -5.76 -27.36 -5.05
N ARG A 22 -6.99 -27.60 -5.48
CA ARG A 22 -7.96 -26.53 -5.76
C ARG A 22 -9.34 -26.91 -5.26
N PHE A 23 -10.01 -25.92 -4.68
CA PHE A 23 -11.41 -26.01 -4.30
C PHE A 23 -12.26 -25.35 -5.37
N ARG A 24 -13.40 -25.98 -5.69
CA ARG A 24 -14.39 -25.45 -6.64
C ARG A 24 -15.73 -25.24 -5.95
N ASP A 25 -16.45 -24.21 -6.38
CA ASP A 25 -17.85 -24.00 -5.96
C ASP A 25 -18.82 -24.91 -6.73
N ALA A 26 -20.12 -24.77 -6.44
CA ALA A 26 -21.20 -25.53 -7.09
C ALA A 26 -21.29 -25.26 -8.61
N ASP A 27 -20.85 -24.11 -9.09
CA ASP A 27 -20.80 -23.74 -10.51
C ASP A 27 -19.52 -24.28 -11.19
N GLY A 28 -18.67 -25.01 -10.49
CA GLY A 28 -17.40 -25.56 -10.99
C GLY A 28 -16.26 -24.54 -11.09
N ARG A 29 -16.43 -23.32 -10.59
CA ARG A 29 -15.38 -22.28 -10.60
C ARG A 29 -14.34 -22.58 -9.53
N VAL A 30 -13.06 -22.42 -9.85
CA VAL A 30 -11.98 -22.52 -8.87
C VAL A 30 -12.04 -21.32 -7.94
N ILE A 31 -12.25 -21.59 -6.65
CA ILE A 31 -12.39 -20.54 -5.62
C ILE A 31 -11.15 -20.40 -4.74
N TYR A 32 -10.32 -21.44 -4.66
CA TYR A 32 -9.06 -21.44 -3.92
C TYR A 32 -8.06 -22.40 -4.54
N VAL A 33 -6.80 -22.02 -4.56
CA VAL A 33 -5.65 -22.86 -4.94
C VAL A 33 -4.63 -22.83 -3.80
N GLY A 34 -4.03 -23.97 -3.49
CA GLY A 34 -2.97 -24.05 -2.49
C GLY A 34 -2.01 -25.21 -2.78
N LYS A 35 -0.80 -25.12 -2.24
CA LYS A 35 0.22 -26.17 -2.30
C LYS A 35 0.37 -26.90 -0.98
N ALA A 36 0.96 -28.08 -1.03
CA ALA A 36 1.29 -28.87 0.16
C ALA A 36 2.57 -29.68 -0.07
N LYS A 37 3.40 -29.78 0.97
CA LYS A 37 4.49 -30.78 1.05
C LYS A 37 3.94 -32.18 1.28
N ASN A 38 2.79 -32.27 1.95
CA ASN A 38 2.03 -33.49 2.18
C ASN A 38 0.55 -33.16 1.99
N LEU A 39 0.01 -33.56 0.84
CA LEU A 39 -1.38 -33.28 0.45
C LEU A 39 -2.38 -33.79 1.48
N ARG A 40 -2.17 -35.02 2.03
CA ARG A 40 -3.07 -35.64 3.01
C ARG A 40 -3.18 -34.77 4.27
N ASN A 41 -2.06 -34.39 4.85
CA ASN A 41 -2.06 -33.59 6.07
C ASN A 41 -2.71 -32.23 5.84
N ARG A 42 -2.36 -31.58 4.74
CA ARG A 42 -2.87 -30.25 4.40
C ARG A 42 -4.36 -30.26 4.10
N LEU A 43 -4.84 -31.18 3.26
CA LEU A 43 -6.26 -31.26 2.92
C LEU A 43 -7.11 -31.67 4.13
N ASN A 44 -6.64 -32.59 4.96
CA ASN A 44 -7.35 -32.95 6.19
C ASN A 44 -7.51 -31.76 7.16
N SER A 45 -6.59 -30.82 7.19
CA SER A 45 -6.69 -29.63 8.05
C SER A 45 -7.87 -28.73 7.70
N TYR A 46 -8.35 -28.73 6.45
CA TYR A 46 -9.53 -27.98 6.03
C TYR A 46 -10.86 -28.59 6.50
N PHE A 47 -10.84 -29.90 6.78
CA PHE A 47 -12.00 -30.64 7.27
C PHE A 47 -11.93 -30.92 8.79
N ALA A 48 -11.13 -30.14 9.51
CA ALA A 48 -11.06 -30.13 10.96
C ALA A 48 -12.35 -29.54 11.58
N SER A 49 -12.47 -29.61 12.92
CA SER A 49 -13.62 -29.04 13.63
C SER A 49 -13.83 -27.57 13.26
N PRO A 50 -15.06 -27.13 12.98
CA PRO A 50 -15.38 -25.74 12.62
C PRO A 50 -14.82 -24.69 13.58
N GLN A 51 -14.70 -25.05 14.86
CA GLN A 51 -14.16 -24.16 15.91
C GLN A 51 -12.65 -23.92 15.81
N THR A 52 -11.93 -24.77 15.08
CA THR A 52 -10.47 -24.69 14.88
C THR A 52 -10.09 -24.03 13.57
N LEU A 53 -11.05 -23.81 12.66
CA LEU A 53 -10.82 -23.16 11.38
C LEU A 53 -10.85 -21.65 11.51
N SER A 54 -9.99 -20.97 10.76
CA SER A 54 -10.14 -19.52 10.60
C SER A 54 -11.47 -19.22 9.91
N PRO A 55 -12.13 -18.09 10.17
CA PRO A 55 -13.43 -17.76 9.58
C PRO A 55 -13.44 -17.83 8.07
N LYS A 56 -12.34 -17.47 7.45
CA LYS A 56 -12.21 -17.52 6.01
C LYS A 56 -12.01 -18.94 5.48
N THR A 57 -11.17 -19.72 6.13
CA THR A 57 -11.06 -21.16 5.81
C THR A 57 -12.43 -21.80 5.96
N TYR A 58 -13.16 -21.44 7.01
CA TYR A 58 -14.54 -21.87 7.20
C TYR A 58 -15.44 -21.43 6.03
N ALA A 59 -15.44 -20.14 5.67
CA ALA A 59 -16.23 -19.62 4.56
C ALA A 59 -15.84 -20.27 3.22
N MET A 60 -14.55 -20.46 2.96
CA MET A 60 -14.04 -21.11 1.76
C MET A 60 -14.52 -22.56 1.67
N VAL A 61 -14.37 -23.33 2.75
CA VAL A 61 -14.76 -24.76 2.79
C VAL A 61 -16.29 -24.92 2.68
N HIS A 62 -17.10 -24.04 3.28
CA HIS A 62 -18.56 -24.07 3.16
C HIS A 62 -19.10 -23.49 1.83
N THR A 63 -18.27 -22.78 1.08
CA THR A 63 -18.60 -22.35 -0.29
C THR A 63 -18.21 -23.40 -1.32
N ALA A 64 -17.19 -24.20 -1.02
CA ALA A 64 -16.71 -25.25 -1.92
C ALA A 64 -17.73 -26.38 -2.07
N ALA A 65 -17.77 -26.98 -3.24
CA ALA A 65 -18.56 -28.16 -3.56
C ALA A 65 -17.68 -29.37 -3.93
N SER A 66 -16.40 -29.13 -4.24
CA SER A 66 -15.43 -30.19 -4.52
C SER A 66 -14.00 -29.74 -4.25
N VAL A 67 -13.10 -30.71 -4.05
CA VAL A 67 -11.66 -30.51 -3.95
C VAL A 67 -10.95 -31.50 -4.88
N GLU A 68 -9.98 -30.99 -5.62
CA GLU A 68 -9.15 -31.75 -6.56
C GLU A 68 -7.68 -31.50 -6.22
N TRP A 69 -6.80 -32.43 -6.53
CA TRP A 69 -5.36 -32.27 -6.34
C TRP A 69 -4.57 -32.87 -7.50
N THR A 70 -3.36 -32.38 -7.66
CA THR A 70 -2.36 -32.90 -8.61
C THR A 70 -1.07 -33.14 -7.84
N VAL A 71 -0.58 -34.38 -7.89
CA VAL A 71 0.73 -34.75 -7.34
C VAL A 71 1.81 -34.24 -8.28
N VAL A 72 2.88 -33.71 -7.70
CA VAL A 72 4.07 -33.26 -8.43
C VAL A 72 5.32 -33.92 -7.88
N ALA A 73 6.41 -33.92 -8.67
CA ALA A 73 7.64 -34.61 -8.29
C ALA A 73 8.45 -33.87 -7.20
N SER A 74 8.24 -32.55 -7.05
CA SER A 74 8.98 -31.74 -6.10
C SER A 74 8.13 -30.59 -5.51
N GLU A 75 8.55 -30.10 -4.33
CA GLU A 75 7.96 -28.90 -3.73
C GLU A 75 8.11 -27.66 -4.63
N MET A 76 9.18 -27.61 -5.45
CA MET A 76 9.40 -26.53 -6.41
C MET A 76 8.34 -26.54 -7.52
N GLU A 77 8.04 -27.71 -8.06
CA GLU A 77 6.94 -27.86 -9.03
C GLU A 77 5.60 -27.48 -8.42
N SER A 78 5.37 -27.78 -7.14
CA SER A 78 4.14 -27.36 -6.46
C SER A 78 4.03 -25.84 -6.36
N LEU A 79 5.12 -25.13 -6.10
CA LEU A 79 5.14 -23.67 -6.06
C LEU A 79 4.82 -23.04 -7.43
N GLN A 80 5.45 -23.57 -8.49
CA GLN A 80 5.23 -23.09 -9.86
C GLN A 80 3.81 -23.37 -10.34
N LEU A 81 3.29 -24.54 -10.06
CA LEU A 81 1.94 -24.94 -10.46
C LEU A 81 0.88 -24.17 -9.69
N GLU A 82 1.07 -23.95 -8.37
CA GLU A 82 0.19 -23.10 -7.55
C GLU A 82 0.09 -21.70 -8.14
N TYR A 83 1.24 -21.07 -8.43
CA TYR A 83 1.28 -19.73 -9.03
C TYR A 83 0.58 -19.70 -10.40
N THR A 84 0.85 -20.68 -11.26
CA THR A 84 0.23 -20.79 -12.58
C THR A 84 -1.30 -20.87 -12.47
N TRP A 85 -1.81 -21.69 -11.57
CA TRP A 85 -3.23 -21.86 -11.35
C TRP A 85 -3.88 -20.63 -10.71
N ILE A 86 -3.20 -19.95 -9.77
CA ILE A 86 -3.70 -18.68 -9.20
C ILE A 86 -3.85 -17.64 -10.32
N LYS A 87 -2.87 -17.55 -11.22
CA LYS A 87 -2.91 -16.62 -12.35
C LYS A 87 -4.00 -16.98 -13.38
N GLU A 88 -4.16 -18.26 -13.67
CA GLU A 88 -5.13 -18.77 -14.64
C GLU A 88 -6.58 -18.61 -14.15
N PHE A 89 -6.84 -19.03 -12.92
CA PHE A 89 -8.20 -19.07 -12.38
C PHE A 89 -8.60 -17.84 -11.60
N SER A 90 -7.66 -16.99 -11.19
CA SER A 90 -7.90 -15.81 -10.35
C SER A 90 -8.85 -16.09 -9.17
N PRO A 91 -8.54 -17.11 -8.31
CA PRO A 91 -9.50 -17.61 -7.33
C PRO A 91 -9.77 -16.56 -6.25
N ARG A 92 -11.05 -16.37 -5.91
CA ARG A 92 -11.50 -15.31 -4.97
C ARG A 92 -10.97 -15.45 -3.54
N PHE A 93 -10.54 -16.66 -3.14
CA PHE A 93 -9.97 -16.91 -1.83
C PHE A 93 -8.43 -16.91 -1.82
N ASN A 94 -7.74 -16.66 -2.91
CA ASN A 94 -6.31 -16.39 -2.95
C ASN A 94 -6.00 -14.90 -2.86
N ILE A 95 -4.75 -14.58 -2.53
CA ILE A 95 -4.27 -13.20 -2.56
C ILE A 95 -4.24 -12.71 -4.01
N ALA A 96 -4.90 -11.60 -4.27
CA ALA A 96 -4.88 -10.93 -5.57
C ALA A 96 -3.97 -9.69 -5.51
N PHE A 97 -2.92 -9.69 -6.33
CA PHE A 97 -2.03 -8.53 -6.47
C PHE A 97 -2.54 -7.66 -7.62
N ARG A 98 -3.00 -6.46 -7.29
CA ARG A 98 -3.41 -5.45 -8.28
C ARG A 98 -2.25 -4.52 -8.56
N ASP A 99 -1.85 -4.40 -9.83
CA ASP A 99 -0.81 -3.45 -10.23
C ASP A 99 -1.33 -2.02 -10.06
N ASP A 100 -0.72 -1.25 -9.17
CA ASP A 100 -1.13 0.14 -8.88
C ASP A 100 -0.91 1.06 -10.10
N LYS A 101 0.08 0.72 -10.96
CA LYS A 101 0.40 1.52 -12.15
C LYS A 101 1.01 0.68 -13.26
N SER A 102 0.62 0.96 -14.50
CA SER A 102 1.31 0.47 -15.68
C SER A 102 2.61 1.24 -15.89
N TYR A 103 3.73 0.67 -15.45
CA TYR A 103 5.05 1.29 -15.55
C TYR A 103 5.61 1.19 -16.97
N PRO A 104 6.29 2.24 -17.45
CA PRO A 104 7.02 2.20 -18.72
C PRO A 104 8.33 1.43 -18.62
N TYR A 105 8.66 0.72 -19.69
CA TYR A 105 9.93 0.00 -19.90
C TYR A 105 10.63 0.51 -21.15
N LEU A 106 11.97 0.52 -21.14
CA LEU A 106 12.73 0.55 -22.37
C LEU A 106 12.81 -0.89 -22.90
N ALA A 107 12.28 -1.12 -24.10
CA ALA A 107 12.26 -2.42 -24.76
C ALA A 107 13.18 -2.40 -25.98
N ILE A 108 13.99 -3.44 -26.16
CA ILE A 108 14.87 -3.63 -27.33
C ILE A 108 14.52 -4.98 -27.95
N THR A 109 14.11 -4.99 -29.23
CA THR A 109 13.72 -6.21 -29.95
C THR A 109 14.98 -6.94 -30.47
N VAL A 110 15.69 -7.63 -29.58
CA VAL A 110 17.02 -8.20 -29.85
C VAL A 110 17.00 -9.29 -30.91
N ASN A 111 15.87 -9.96 -31.15
CA ASN A 111 15.73 -11.04 -32.12
C ASN A 111 15.34 -10.55 -33.53
N ASP A 112 15.02 -9.26 -33.68
CA ASP A 112 14.72 -8.71 -35.02
C ASP A 112 15.98 -8.63 -35.88
N VAL A 113 15.81 -8.71 -37.22
CA VAL A 113 16.91 -8.49 -38.17
C VAL A 113 17.54 -7.11 -37.94
N TYR A 114 16.71 -6.11 -37.72
CA TYR A 114 17.09 -4.77 -37.31
C TYR A 114 16.44 -4.45 -35.96
N PRO A 115 17.11 -4.66 -34.82
CA PRO A 115 16.58 -4.39 -33.51
C PRO A 115 16.05 -2.97 -33.37
N ARG A 116 14.95 -2.83 -32.60
CA ARG A 116 14.29 -1.55 -32.33
C ARG A 116 14.33 -1.25 -30.84
N ALA A 117 14.73 -0.03 -30.48
CA ALA A 117 14.57 0.51 -29.12
C ALA A 117 13.27 1.31 -29.02
N MET A 118 12.46 1.06 -27.99
CA MET A 118 11.18 1.75 -27.79
C MET A 118 10.79 1.81 -26.32
N VAL A 119 10.06 2.86 -25.93
CA VAL A 119 9.45 2.95 -24.61
C VAL A 119 8.03 2.40 -24.72
N THR A 120 7.73 1.35 -23.95
CA THR A 120 6.45 0.64 -24.00
C THR A 120 5.90 0.39 -22.59
N ARG A 121 4.62 0.07 -22.53
CA ARG A 121 3.90 -0.40 -21.35
C ARG A 121 3.14 -1.67 -21.72
N GLY A 122 2.82 -2.49 -20.73
CA GLY A 122 2.05 -3.72 -20.94
C GLY A 122 2.88 -4.99 -20.88
N GLU A 123 2.32 -6.07 -21.40
CA GLU A 123 2.88 -7.42 -21.29
C GLU A 123 4.23 -7.58 -22.02
N ARG A 124 5.10 -8.38 -21.41
CA ARG A 124 6.40 -8.71 -21.99
C ARG A 124 6.23 -9.70 -23.15
N ARG A 125 6.95 -9.44 -24.24
CA ARG A 125 6.94 -10.28 -25.45
C ARG A 125 8.23 -11.08 -25.56
N LYS A 126 8.14 -12.29 -26.10
CA LYS A 126 9.31 -13.13 -26.41
C LYS A 126 10.23 -12.44 -27.40
N GLY A 127 11.54 -12.56 -27.22
CA GLY A 127 12.54 -11.95 -28.12
C GLY A 127 12.74 -10.44 -27.95
N VAL A 128 12.21 -9.88 -26.88
CA VAL A 128 12.37 -8.46 -26.54
C VAL A 128 13.02 -8.35 -25.17
N ARG A 129 14.08 -7.54 -25.08
CA ARG A 129 14.75 -7.23 -23.82
C ARG A 129 14.13 -6.00 -23.18
N TYR A 130 13.78 -6.07 -21.89
CA TYR A 130 13.14 -4.99 -21.15
C TYR A 130 14.04 -4.47 -20.05
N PHE A 131 14.12 -3.14 -19.92
CA PHE A 131 14.83 -2.44 -18.85
C PHE A 131 13.86 -1.54 -18.11
N GLY A 132 13.95 -1.49 -16.81
CA GLY A 132 13.00 -0.83 -15.91
C GLY A 132 12.38 -1.84 -14.95
N PRO A 133 11.21 -1.56 -14.34
CA PRO A 133 10.26 -0.47 -14.68
C PRO A 133 10.74 0.92 -14.26
N TYR A 134 10.38 1.94 -15.03
CA TYR A 134 10.70 3.33 -14.73
C TYR A 134 9.48 4.05 -14.16
N SER A 135 9.70 5.01 -13.26
CA SER A 135 8.61 5.77 -12.66
C SER A 135 7.87 6.68 -13.65
N GLN A 136 8.59 7.19 -14.66
CA GLN A 136 8.05 8.16 -15.62
C GLN A 136 8.54 7.89 -17.06
N ALA A 137 7.61 7.89 -18.01
CA ALA A 137 7.92 7.61 -19.41
C ALA A 137 8.77 8.70 -20.09
N TRP A 138 8.64 9.95 -19.67
CA TRP A 138 9.43 11.05 -20.25
C TRP A 138 10.91 10.94 -19.87
N ALA A 139 11.21 10.55 -18.63
CA ALA A 139 12.58 10.42 -18.14
C ALA A 139 13.35 9.33 -18.93
N ILE A 140 12.72 8.17 -19.19
CA ILE A 140 13.38 7.13 -19.98
C ILE A 140 13.47 7.49 -21.47
N ARG A 141 12.52 8.27 -22.02
CA ARG A 141 12.64 8.79 -23.41
C ARG A 141 13.80 9.75 -23.55
N GLU A 142 14.00 10.65 -22.59
CA GLU A 142 15.13 11.58 -22.58
C GLU A 142 16.48 10.83 -22.42
N THR A 143 16.50 9.81 -21.55
CA THR A 143 17.67 8.92 -21.42
C THR A 143 17.96 8.20 -22.72
N LEU A 144 16.94 7.62 -23.36
CA LEU A 144 17.10 6.96 -24.66
C LEU A 144 17.62 7.94 -25.72
N ASP A 145 17.07 9.14 -25.78
CA ASP A 145 17.51 10.17 -26.76
C ASP A 145 19.00 10.53 -26.59
N ALA A 146 19.49 10.59 -25.36
CA ALA A 146 20.91 10.78 -25.07
C ALA A 146 21.76 9.58 -25.51
N LEU A 147 21.27 8.37 -25.26
CA LEU A 147 21.97 7.12 -25.61
C LEU A 147 22.02 6.85 -27.13
N LEU A 148 21.07 7.38 -27.89
CA LEU A 148 21.06 7.25 -29.35
C LEU A 148 22.21 7.98 -30.06
N ARG A 149 22.91 8.89 -29.39
CA ARG A 149 24.13 9.53 -29.90
C ARG A 149 25.28 8.54 -29.95
N VAL A 150 25.38 7.65 -28.95
CA VAL A 150 26.45 6.66 -28.83
C VAL A 150 26.04 5.31 -29.47
N PHE A 151 24.78 4.95 -29.32
CA PHE A 151 24.18 3.73 -29.87
C PHE A 151 23.05 4.12 -30.83
N PRO A 152 23.33 4.48 -32.09
CA PRO A 152 22.31 4.96 -33.02
C PRO A 152 21.40 3.84 -33.55
N VAL A 153 20.70 3.16 -32.61
CA VAL A 153 19.74 2.09 -32.89
C VAL A 153 18.41 2.70 -33.36
N ARG A 154 17.74 2.05 -34.30
CA ARG A 154 16.45 2.53 -34.77
C ARG A 154 15.39 2.54 -33.66
N THR A 155 14.53 3.58 -33.64
CA THR A 155 13.38 3.69 -32.74
C THR A 155 12.04 3.69 -33.49
N CYS A 156 12.08 3.83 -34.83
CA CYS A 156 10.88 3.96 -35.66
C CYS A 156 10.06 2.67 -35.72
N THR A 157 8.76 2.80 -36.00
CA THR A 157 7.86 1.66 -36.26
C THR A 157 8.21 0.97 -37.58
N ASN A 158 7.78 -0.29 -37.75
CA ASN A 158 8.01 -1.02 -38.98
C ASN A 158 7.37 -0.32 -40.20
N GLY A 159 6.23 0.35 -40.04
CA GLY A 159 5.62 1.14 -41.11
C GLY A 159 6.50 2.29 -41.58
N VAL A 160 7.10 3.04 -40.63
CA VAL A 160 8.05 4.13 -40.97
C VAL A 160 9.32 3.57 -41.60
N PHE A 161 9.84 2.46 -41.09
CA PHE A 161 11.00 1.76 -41.63
C PHE A 161 10.79 1.36 -43.10
N ASN A 162 9.68 0.69 -43.40
CA ASN A 162 9.34 0.25 -44.75
C ASN A 162 9.11 1.42 -45.72
N ARG A 163 8.48 2.51 -45.24
CA ARG A 163 8.32 3.72 -46.06
C ARG A 163 9.67 4.33 -46.42
N ALA A 164 10.58 4.46 -45.45
CA ALA A 164 11.93 4.97 -45.71
C ALA A 164 12.72 4.06 -46.66
N LYS A 165 12.59 2.73 -46.52
CA LYS A 165 13.18 1.75 -47.41
C LYS A 165 12.70 1.94 -48.87
N ASN A 166 11.39 2.11 -49.05
CA ASN A 166 10.79 2.25 -50.38
C ASN A 166 11.13 3.61 -51.02
N SER A 167 11.26 4.68 -50.22
CA SER A 167 11.61 6.01 -50.72
C SER A 167 13.12 6.23 -50.93
N GLY A 168 13.96 5.34 -50.41
CA GLY A 168 15.41 5.51 -50.41
C GLY A 168 15.93 6.67 -49.55
N ARG A 169 15.06 7.27 -48.72
CA ARG A 169 15.40 8.43 -47.88
C ARG A 169 15.20 8.08 -46.38
N PRO A 170 16.22 8.31 -45.53
CA PRO A 170 16.07 8.05 -44.11
C PRO A 170 15.13 9.10 -43.46
N CYS A 171 14.62 8.78 -42.28
CA CYS A 171 13.89 9.74 -41.46
C CYS A 171 14.85 10.76 -40.79
N LEU A 172 14.31 11.79 -40.15
CA LEU A 172 15.09 12.82 -39.47
C LEU A 172 16.20 12.27 -38.56
N LEU A 173 15.94 11.21 -37.79
CA LEU A 173 16.94 10.62 -36.91
C LEU A 173 18.15 10.05 -37.69
N GLY A 174 17.95 9.59 -38.93
CA GLY A 174 19.04 9.16 -39.76
C GLY A 174 19.81 10.29 -40.44
N TYR A 175 19.28 11.51 -40.46
CA TYR A 175 20.00 12.71 -40.92
C TYR A 175 20.80 13.38 -39.81
N ILE A 176 20.35 13.25 -38.54
CA ILE A 176 21.01 13.86 -37.37
C ILE A 176 21.83 12.83 -36.57
N ASP A 177 22.21 11.71 -37.21
CA ASP A 177 23.05 10.63 -36.70
C ASP A 177 22.59 9.96 -35.40
N LYS A 178 21.32 10.14 -35.01
CA LYS A 178 20.67 9.42 -33.89
C LYS A 178 20.10 8.05 -34.32
N CYS A 179 20.26 7.66 -35.57
CA CYS A 179 19.94 6.36 -36.10
C CYS A 179 20.91 6.07 -37.26
N ALA A 180 21.56 4.90 -37.24
CA ALA A 180 22.47 4.47 -38.27
C ALA A 180 21.78 4.17 -39.63
N ALA A 181 20.52 4.51 -39.80
CA ALA A 181 19.70 4.42 -40.99
C ALA A 181 19.74 3.05 -41.72
N PRO A 182 19.47 1.94 -41.01
CA PRO A 182 19.46 0.60 -41.63
C PRO A 182 18.36 0.45 -42.69
N CYS A 183 17.34 1.30 -42.67
CA CYS A 183 16.24 1.29 -43.63
C CYS A 183 16.69 1.65 -45.07
N VAL A 184 17.77 2.40 -45.22
CA VAL A 184 18.34 2.79 -46.53
C VAL A 184 19.72 2.15 -46.80
N GLY A 185 20.12 1.15 -46.01
CA GLY A 185 21.34 0.38 -46.21
C GLY A 185 22.62 1.10 -45.80
N LYS A 186 22.56 2.18 -45.00
CA LYS A 186 23.77 2.84 -44.49
C LYS A 186 24.59 1.98 -43.54
N ILE A 187 23.98 0.97 -42.92
CA ILE A 187 24.60 0.01 -42.02
C ILE A 187 24.06 -1.40 -42.31
N SER A 188 24.89 -2.41 -42.17
CA SER A 188 24.50 -3.82 -42.31
C SER A 188 23.62 -4.28 -41.13
N ALA A 189 22.91 -5.38 -41.30
CA ALA A 189 22.08 -5.97 -40.25
C ALA A 189 22.93 -6.44 -39.06
N GLU A 190 24.14 -6.92 -39.27
CA GLU A 190 25.02 -7.40 -38.21
C GLU A 190 25.60 -6.24 -37.39
N GLU A 191 26.10 -5.21 -38.06
CA GLU A 191 26.61 -4.01 -37.39
C GLU A 191 25.50 -3.31 -36.57
N HIS A 192 24.26 -3.23 -37.12
CA HIS A 192 23.13 -2.66 -36.38
C HIS A 192 22.74 -3.51 -35.16
N ARG A 193 22.82 -4.85 -35.26
CA ARG A 193 22.64 -5.73 -34.11
C ARG A 193 23.72 -5.52 -33.05
N GLU A 194 24.97 -5.28 -33.45
CA GLU A 194 26.03 -5.02 -32.47
C GLU A 194 25.84 -3.69 -31.74
N LEU A 195 25.33 -2.64 -32.38
CA LEU A 195 24.89 -1.40 -31.71
C LEU A 195 23.81 -1.70 -30.69
N ALA A 196 22.80 -2.50 -31.03
CA ALA A 196 21.73 -2.88 -30.12
C ALA A 196 22.22 -3.75 -28.96
N ARG A 197 23.19 -4.64 -29.17
CA ARG A 197 23.88 -5.41 -28.12
C ARG A 197 24.67 -4.48 -27.19
N GLY A 198 25.37 -3.48 -27.75
CA GLY A 198 26.08 -2.43 -26.98
C GLY A 198 25.14 -1.68 -26.05
N LEU A 199 24.02 -1.19 -26.60
CA LEU A 199 22.95 -0.54 -25.80
C LEU A 199 22.39 -1.48 -24.72
N THR A 200 22.16 -2.75 -25.05
CA THR A 200 21.67 -3.76 -24.12
C THR A 200 22.66 -4.00 -22.98
N ARG A 201 23.94 -4.13 -23.28
CA ARG A 201 25.02 -4.28 -22.26
C ARG A 201 25.12 -3.05 -21.36
N PHE A 202 25.08 -1.85 -21.95
CA PHE A 202 25.10 -0.59 -21.20
C PHE A 202 23.93 -0.51 -20.21
N MET A 203 22.72 -0.74 -20.69
CA MET A 203 21.52 -0.71 -19.86
C MET A 203 21.47 -1.83 -18.80
N GLY A 204 22.12 -2.96 -19.07
CA GLY A 204 22.19 -4.12 -18.18
C GLY A 204 23.20 -4.00 -17.03
N GLY A 205 23.84 -2.85 -16.81
CA GLY A 205 24.81 -2.63 -15.72
C GLY A 205 26.26 -2.47 -16.17
N GLY A 206 26.55 -2.64 -17.47
CA GLY A 206 27.90 -2.47 -18.04
C GLY A 206 28.33 -1.02 -18.28
N ALA A 207 27.62 -0.03 -17.74
CA ALA A 207 27.85 1.38 -18.03
C ALA A 207 29.25 1.88 -17.61
N GLU A 208 29.69 1.57 -16.40
CA GLU A 208 31.00 2.00 -15.89
C GLU A 208 32.15 1.41 -16.73
N LYS A 209 32.07 0.11 -17.06
CA LYS A 209 33.07 -0.56 -17.88
C LYS A 209 33.12 0.04 -19.28
N HIS A 210 31.97 0.37 -19.87
CA HIS A 210 31.90 0.97 -21.19
C HIS A 210 32.45 2.40 -21.21
N ILE A 211 32.11 3.21 -20.21
CA ILE A 211 32.66 4.57 -20.03
C ILE A 211 34.18 4.54 -19.84
N ALA A 212 34.69 3.58 -19.03
CA ALA A 212 36.13 3.41 -18.85
C ALA A 212 36.84 3.04 -20.16
N GLN A 213 36.23 2.16 -20.98
CA GLN A 213 36.74 1.81 -22.29
C GLN A 213 36.81 3.02 -23.23
N LEU A 214 35.71 3.77 -23.37
CA LEU A 214 35.68 4.99 -24.18
C LEU A 214 36.68 6.04 -23.69
N THR A 215 36.88 6.13 -22.39
CA THR A 215 37.89 7.05 -21.82
C THR A 215 39.32 6.63 -22.20
N ALA A 216 39.60 5.34 -22.25
CA ALA A 216 40.91 4.83 -22.74
C ALA A 216 41.08 5.12 -24.22
N GLU A 217 40.06 4.89 -25.04
CA GLU A 217 40.08 5.18 -26.50
C GLU A 217 40.23 6.69 -26.76
N MET A 218 39.57 7.55 -25.99
CA MET A 218 39.72 9.02 -26.09
C MET A 218 41.16 9.45 -25.81
N LYS A 219 41.79 8.89 -24.77
CA LYS A 219 43.18 9.19 -24.44
C LYS A 219 44.15 8.70 -25.51
N ALA A 220 43.90 7.53 -26.12
CA ALA A 220 44.69 7.00 -27.23
C ALA A 220 44.57 7.91 -28.47
N ALA A 221 43.36 8.29 -28.88
CA ALA A 221 43.14 9.21 -29.99
C ALA A 221 43.82 10.57 -29.76
N ALA A 222 43.78 11.11 -28.52
CA ALA A 222 44.50 12.33 -28.20
C ALA A 222 46.02 12.18 -28.24
N ALA A 223 46.56 11.02 -27.88
CA ALA A 223 48.01 10.72 -27.99
C ALA A 223 48.46 10.61 -29.46
N ASP A 224 47.58 10.08 -30.31
CA ASP A 224 47.79 9.97 -31.77
C ASP A 224 47.52 11.32 -32.49
N MET A 225 47.25 12.42 -31.76
CA MET A 225 46.89 13.73 -32.27
C MET A 225 45.59 13.78 -33.12
N ASP A 226 44.74 12.74 -33.03
CA ASP A 226 43.40 12.70 -33.64
C ASP A 226 42.41 13.42 -32.69
N PHE A 227 42.49 14.76 -32.68
CA PHE A 227 41.71 15.59 -31.80
C PHE A 227 40.21 15.61 -32.14
N GLU A 228 39.83 15.39 -33.40
CA GLU A 228 38.42 15.29 -33.80
C GLU A 228 37.79 14.04 -33.20
N ARG A 229 38.43 12.89 -33.33
CA ARG A 229 37.97 11.64 -32.71
C ARG A 229 37.97 11.73 -31.17
N ALA A 230 39.01 12.33 -30.58
CA ALA A 230 39.06 12.53 -29.11
C ALA A 230 37.91 13.44 -28.63
N ALA A 231 37.55 14.47 -29.39
CA ALA A 231 36.44 15.36 -29.06
C ALA A 231 35.07 14.64 -29.14
N ILE A 232 34.83 13.82 -30.14
CA ILE A 232 33.64 12.99 -30.28
C ILE A 232 33.51 12.04 -29.08
N LEU A 233 34.58 11.31 -28.76
CA LEU A 233 34.60 10.37 -27.63
C LEU A 233 34.38 11.08 -26.28
N ARG A 234 34.91 12.29 -26.08
CA ARG A 234 34.65 13.12 -24.90
C ARG A 234 33.17 13.45 -24.77
N ASP A 235 32.55 13.87 -25.87
CA ASP A 235 31.14 14.27 -25.88
C ASP A 235 30.22 13.03 -25.69
N ASP A 236 30.59 11.88 -26.20
CA ASP A 236 29.94 10.59 -25.95
C ASP A 236 30.04 10.19 -24.49
N ILE A 237 31.23 10.26 -23.89
CA ILE A 237 31.45 10.01 -22.46
C ILE A 237 30.59 10.93 -21.62
N ALA A 238 30.53 12.22 -21.94
CA ALA A 238 29.71 13.19 -21.22
C ALA A 238 28.21 12.86 -21.31
N ALA A 239 27.71 12.47 -22.49
CA ALA A 239 26.33 12.05 -22.69
C ALA A 239 25.98 10.79 -21.91
N LEU A 240 26.86 9.78 -21.92
CA LEU A 240 26.69 8.53 -21.18
C LEU A 240 26.74 8.76 -19.68
N THR A 241 27.70 9.56 -19.20
CA THR A 241 27.82 9.90 -17.78
C THR A 241 26.57 10.61 -17.27
N LYS A 242 26.06 11.60 -18.01
CA LYS A 242 24.82 12.30 -17.68
C LYS A 242 23.60 11.36 -17.66
N ALA A 243 23.51 10.43 -18.60
CA ALA A 243 22.45 9.42 -18.61
C ALA A 243 22.56 8.45 -17.45
N PHE A 244 23.78 8.14 -17.01
CA PHE A 244 24.08 7.23 -15.92
C PHE A 244 23.90 7.89 -14.54
N GLU A 245 24.27 9.15 -14.37
CA GLU A 245 24.15 9.90 -13.10
C GLU A 245 22.71 10.18 -12.67
N ARG A 246 21.75 10.15 -13.57
CA ARG A 246 20.32 10.32 -13.26
C ARG A 246 19.74 9.23 -12.35
N ASN A 247 20.45 8.10 -12.19
CA ASN A 247 20.03 7.04 -11.28
C ASN A 247 20.71 7.23 -9.91
N ALA A 248 19.91 7.32 -8.85
CA ALA A 248 20.42 7.48 -7.49
C ALA A 248 21.35 6.33 -7.10
N VAL A 249 22.57 6.65 -6.65
CA VAL A 249 23.48 5.69 -6.01
C VAL A 249 22.98 5.48 -4.58
N VAL A 250 22.69 4.23 -4.23
CA VAL A 250 22.12 3.88 -2.93
C VAL A 250 22.90 2.79 -2.21
N LEU A 251 23.69 2.00 -2.97
CA LEU A 251 24.53 0.92 -2.46
C LEU A 251 25.90 0.93 -3.16
N GLY A 252 26.84 0.13 -2.69
CA GLY A 252 28.14 -0.01 -3.34
C GLY A 252 28.03 -0.43 -4.81
N ALA A 253 28.93 0.06 -5.67
CA ALA A 253 28.87 -0.09 -7.14
C ALA A 253 28.84 -1.55 -7.65
N THR A 254 29.21 -2.52 -6.84
CA THR A 254 29.20 -3.96 -7.16
C THR A 254 27.92 -4.68 -6.73
N VAL A 255 26.99 -3.98 -6.09
CA VAL A 255 25.80 -4.58 -5.49
C VAL A 255 24.66 -4.62 -6.51
N ASP A 256 24.20 -5.83 -6.81
CA ASP A 256 22.95 -6.10 -7.52
C ASP A 256 21.97 -6.73 -6.54
N ALA A 257 20.85 -6.03 -6.26
CA ALA A 257 19.85 -6.48 -5.32
C ALA A 257 18.45 -6.02 -5.73
N ASP A 258 17.43 -6.81 -5.38
CA ASP A 258 16.04 -6.36 -5.40
C ASP A 258 15.53 -6.30 -3.95
N LEU A 259 14.96 -5.15 -3.58
CA LEU A 259 14.49 -4.90 -2.23
C LEU A 259 12.96 -4.89 -2.23
N PHE A 260 12.37 -5.79 -1.46
CA PHE A 260 10.94 -5.92 -1.27
C PHE A 260 10.56 -5.35 0.08
N ALA A 261 9.54 -4.50 0.15
CA ALA A 261 8.95 -4.06 1.40
C ALA A 261 7.44 -3.91 1.24
N TYR A 262 6.74 -3.93 2.35
CA TYR A 262 5.29 -3.74 2.39
C TYR A 262 4.88 -2.83 3.55
N ALA A 263 3.69 -2.29 3.44
CA ALA A 263 2.93 -1.66 4.51
C ALA A 263 1.49 -2.15 4.39
N GLU A 264 0.87 -2.45 5.51
CA GLU A 264 -0.43 -3.08 5.53
C GLU A 264 -1.36 -2.51 6.59
N ASP A 265 -2.64 -2.80 6.43
CA ASP A 265 -3.68 -2.71 7.45
C ASP A 265 -4.50 -4.02 7.49
N ASP A 266 -5.66 -3.98 8.13
CA ASP A 266 -6.51 -5.17 8.30
C ASP A 266 -7.03 -5.74 6.97
N LEU A 267 -7.21 -4.92 5.93
CA LEU A 267 -7.84 -5.30 4.66
C LEU A 267 -6.89 -5.30 3.47
N GLU A 268 -5.89 -4.41 3.45
CA GLU A 268 -5.04 -4.17 2.30
C GLU A 268 -3.57 -4.08 2.69
N ALA A 269 -2.71 -4.44 1.76
CA ALA A 269 -1.29 -4.15 1.84
C ALA A 269 -0.82 -3.45 0.57
N SER A 270 0.10 -2.50 0.70
CA SER A 270 0.89 -1.99 -0.41
C SER A 270 2.26 -2.60 -0.37
N VAL A 271 2.67 -3.17 -1.46
CA VAL A 271 3.99 -3.77 -1.63
C VAL A 271 4.81 -2.93 -2.61
N GLN A 272 6.08 -2.72 -2.30
CA GLN A 272 7.02 -1.99 -3.15
C GLN A 272 8.27 -2.82 -3.38
N VAL A 273 8.80 -2.74 -4.60
CA VAL A 273 10.07 -3.36 -4.98
C VAL A 273 10.97 -2.32 -5.63
N PHE A 274 12.21 -2.23 -5.17
CA PHE A 274 13.26 -1.45 -5.80
C PHE A 274 14.26 -2.37 -6.46
N PHE A 275 14.51 -2.16 -7.73
CA PHE A 275 15.49 -2.90 -8.53
C PHE A 275 16.81 -2.15 -8.54
N VAL A 276 17.82 -2.69 -7.87
CA VAL A 276 19.16 -2.09 -7.76
C VAL A 276 20.14 -2.90 -8.60
N ARG A 277 20.85 -2.23 -9.51
CA ARG A 277 21.91 -2.82 -10.34
C ARG A 277 23.12 -1.89 -10.35
N GLY A 278 24.29 -2.44 -10.07
CA GLY A 278 25.52 -1.64 -9.90
C GLY A 278 25.37 -0.58 -8.81
N GLY A 279 24.76 -0.91 -7.68
CA GLY A 279 24.51 0.01 -6.55
C GLY A 279 23.51 1.14 -6.82
N ARG A 280 22.85 1.18 -7.99
CA ARG A 280 21.91 2.24 -8.38
C ARG A 280 20.49 1.73 -8.53
N ILE A 281 19.51 2.51 -8.10
CA ILE A 281 18.09 2.19 -8.35
C ILE A 281 17.83 2.33 -9.85
N ARG A 282 17.55 1.22 -10.52
CA ARG A 282 17.18 1.17 -11.95
C ARG A 282 15.69 1.25 -12.19
N GLY A 283 14.89 0.92 -11.19
CA GLY A 283 13.44 0.97 -11.27
C GLY A 283 12.78 0.65 -9.96
N GLN A 284 11.48 0.90 -9.92
CA GLN A 284 10.62 0.56 -8.80
C GLN A 284 9.27 0.08 -9.32
N ARG A 285 8.63 -0.81 -8.57
CA ARG A 285 7.27 -1.28 -8.87
C ARG A 285 6.50 -1.46 -7.57
N GLY A 286 5.20 -1.18 -7.61
CA GLY A 286 4.32 -1.34 -6.46
C GLY A 286 3.02 -2.04 -6.86
N TRP A 287 2.43 -2.71 -5.88
CA TRP A 287 1.14 -3.38 -5.99
C TRP A 287 0.31 -3.06 -4.76
N ILE A 288 -1.00 -3.03 -4.95
CA ILE A 288 -1.96 -3.08 -3.87
C ILE A 288 -2.45 -4.52 -3.77
N VAL A 289 -2.46 -5.04 -2.57
CA VAL A 289 -2.85 -6.42 -2.24
C VAL A 289 -4.07 -6.37 -1.36
N GLU A 290 -5.16 -6.97 -1.78
CA GLU A 290 -6.31 -7.22 -0.91
C GLU A 290 -6.00 -8.43 -0.03
N LYS A 291 -5.98 -8.21 1.28
CA LYS A 291 -5.76 -9.29 2.27
C LYS A 291 -7.01 -10.14 2.36
N VAL A 292 -7.12 -11.08 1.45
CA VAL A 292 -8.25 -12.02 1.43
C VAL A 292 -8.09 -13.13 2.47
N ASN A 293 -6.90 -13.32 3.06
CA ASN A 293 -6.52 -14.38 4.03
C ASN A 293 -5.93 -13.80 5.31
N ASP A 294 -5.99 -14.59 6.39
CA ASP A 294 -5.06 -14.53 7.52
C ASP A 294 -3.65 -15.01 7.09
N SER A 295 -3.19 -14.57 5.91
CA SER A 295 -1.86 -14.91 5.42
C SER A 295 -0.82 -14.21 6.28
N THR A 296 0.19 -14.95 6.69
CA THR A 296 1.32 -14.37 7.40
C THR A 296 2.15 -13.49 6.47
N ASP A 297 2.91 -12.56 7.05
CA ASP A 297 3.84 -11.72 6.32
C ASP A 297 4.84 -12.54 5.48
N ALA A 298 5.28 -13.69 6.03
CA ALA A 298 6.17 -14.61 5.34
C ALA A 298 5.55 -15.19 4.07
N GLN A 299 4.26 -15.54 4.11
CA GLN A 299 3.50 -16.03 2.95
C GLN A 299 3.25 -14.91 1.93
N LEU A 300 2.95 -13.71 2.37
CA LEU A 300 2.77 -12.55 1.51
C LEU A 300 4.06 -12.27 0.70
N ILE A 301 5.20 -12.23 1.38
CA ILE A 301 6.50 -12.01 0.73
C ILE A 301 6.87 -13.15 -0.21
N GLU A 302 6.62 -14.39 0.16
CA GLU A 302 6.85 -15.55 -0.71
C GLU A 302 6.07 -15.46 -2.02
N GLN A 303 4.77 -15.19 -1.94
CA GLN A 303 3.90 -15.07 -3.11
C GLN A 303 4.29 -13.88 -3.98
N LEU A 304 4.69 -12.76 -3.38
CA LEU A 304 5.16 -11.60 -4.10
C LEU A 304 6.44 -11.89 -4.91
N ILE A 305 7.43 -12.53 -4.29
CA ILE A 305 8.67 -12.94 -4.96
C ILE A 305 8.34 -13.88 -6.12
N ALA A 306 7.50 -14.89 -5.87
CA ALA A 306 7.06 -15.82 -6.91
C ALA A 306 6.39 -15.08 -8.08
N GLN A 307 5.50 -14.13 -7.81
CA GLN A 307 4.84 -13.34 -8.85
C GLN A 307 5.82 -12.49 -9.67
N VAL A 308 6.70 -11.73 -9.00
CA VAL A 308 7.64 -10.83 -9.69
C VAL A 308 8.57 -11.61 -10.62
N TYR A 309 9.07 -12.75 -10.17
CA TYR A 309 10.06 -13.49 -10.95
C TYR A 309 9.48 -14.56 -11.89
N SER A 310 8.24 -15.02 -11.70
CA SER A 310 7.61 -15.98 -12.64
C SER A 310 7.37 -15.37 -14.01
N ASP A 311 6.98 -14.10 -14.08
CA ASP A 311 6.84 -13.40 -15.36
C ASP A 311 8.20 -13.28 -16.09
N ILE A 312 9.28 -13.09 -15.33
CA ILE A 312 10.64 -13.08 -15.83
C ILE A 312 11.05 -14.49 -16.30
N ALA A 313 10.86 -15.50 -15.46
CA ALA A 313 11.18 -16.89 -15.77
C ALA A 313 10.46 -17.39 -17.02
N ALA A 314 9.16 -17.13 -17.16
CA ALA A 314 8.39 -17.51 -18.35
C ALA A 314 8.93 -16.87 -19.65
N SER A 315 9.49 -15.66 -19.59
CA SER A 315 10.11 -14.99 -20.73
C SER A 315 11.48 -15.59 -21.09
N LEU A 316 12.16 -16.22 -20.15
CA LEU A 316 13.53 -16.76 -20.29
C LEU A 316 13.59 -18.20 -20.83
N VAL A 317 12.58 -19.03 -20.51
CA VAL A 317 12.51 -20.46 -20.96
C VAL A 317 12.56 -20.63 -22.48
N SER A 318 12.33 -19.58 -23.26
CA SER A 318 12.31 -19.65 -24.73
C SER A 318 13.58 -19.14 -25.40
N GLN A 319 14.65 -18.85 -24.68
CA GLN A 319 15.90 -18.28 -25.25
C GLN A 319 16.99 -19.34 -25.43
N LYS A 320 17.78 -19.23 -26.52
CA LYS A 320 18.89 -20.13 -26.80
C LYS A 320 20.08 -19.91 -25.86
N ASP A 321 20.90 -20.93 -25.64
CA ASP A 321 21.99 -20.96 -24.64
C ASP A 321 23.00 -19.78 -24.69
N ALA A 322 23.22 -19.19 -25.88
CA ALA A 322 24.11 -18.03 -26.03
C ALA A 322 23.59 -16.74 -25.33
N GLU A 323 22.30 -16.66 -25.04
CA GLU A 323 21.67 -15.50 -24.41
C GLU A 323 21.50 -15.66 -22.88
N LYS A 324 21.76 -16.87 -22.35
CA LYS A 324 21.64 -17.15 -20.90
C LYS A 324 22.54 -16.27 -20.02
N SER A 325 23.70 -15.86 -20.52
CA SER A 325 24.61 -14.96 -19.76
C SER A 325 24.05 -13.54 -19.56
N LEU A 326 23.07 -13.12 -20.38
CA LEU A 326 22.37 -11.83 -20.21
C LEU A 326 21.27 -11.90 -19.15
N ASN A 327 20.80 -13.09 -18.80
CA ASN A 327 19.70 -13.30 -17.86
C ASN A 327 20.09 -13.02 -16.41
N SER A 328 21.39 -13.05 -16.07
CA SER A 328 21.90 -12.73 -14.74
C SER A 328 21.58 -11.30 -14.29
N TYR A 329 21.21 -10.41 -15.21
CA TYR A 329 20.83 -9.04 -14.89
C TYR A 329 19.34 -8.87 -14.52
N ASP A 330 18.47 -9.81 -14.92
CA ASP A 330 17.04 -9.74 -14.60
C ASP A 330 16.75 -10.26 -13.18
N ILE A 331 17.47 -11.29 -12.75
CA ILE A 331 17.42 -11.80 -11.39
C ILE A 331 18.75 -11.45 -10.69
N PRO A 332 18.74 -10.68 -9.59
CA PRO A 332 19.94 -10.26 -8.89
C PRO A 332 20.58 -11.41 -8.11
N ARG A 333 21.79 -11.20 -7.62
CA ARG A 333 22.44 -12.12 -6.66
C ARG A 333 21.80 -12.07 -5.28
N SER A 334 21.18 -10.97 -4.93
CA SER A 334 20.61 -10.76 -3.60
C SER A 334 19.18 -10.27 -3.71
N VAL A 335 18.26 -10.93 -3.02
CA VAL A 335 16.87 -10.53 -2.82
C VAL A 335 16.73 -10.17 -1.34
N LEU A 336 16.45 -8.91 -1.06
CA LEU A 336 16.33 -8.37 0.28
C LEU A 336 14.85 -8.24 0.64
N VAL A 337 14.47 -8.78 1.79
CA VAL A 337 13.08 -8.87 2.24
C VAL A 337 12.94 -8.37 3.68
N PRO A 338 11.76 -7.86 4.09
CA PRO A 338 11.54 -7.39 5.46
C PRO A 338 11.36 -8.55 6.46
N VAL A 339 10.88 -9.69 5.99
CA VAL A 339 10.67 -10.92 6.77
C VAL A 339 11.06 -12.14 5.92
N GLU A 340 11.56 -13.20 6.53
CA GLU A 340 11.93 -14.42 5.81
C GLU A 340 10.69 -15.09 5.22
N PRO A 341 10.70 -15.47 3.92
CA PRO A 341 9.65 -16.28 3.31
C PRO A 341 9.53 -17.66 3.99
N GLU A 342 8.34 -18.23 3.99
CA GLU A 342 8.09 -19.53 4.62
C GLU A 342 8.94 -20.65 3.99
N ASN A 343 9.14 -20.63 2.67
CA ASN A 343 9.93 -21.60 1.91
C ASN A 343 11.17 -20.96 1.26
N LYS A 344 11.96 -20.21 2.05
CA LYS A 344 13.13 -19.46 1.61
C LYS A 344 14.11 -20.26 0.75
N GLU A 345 14.45 -21.49 1.18
CA GLU A 345 15.47 -22.30 0.50
C GLU A 345 15.02 -22.77 -0.88
N GLN A 346 13.75 -23.16 -1.00
CA GLN A 346 13.18 -23.57 -2.29
C GLN A 346 13.07 -22.39 -3.25
N LEU A 347 12.65 -21.23 -2.73
CA LEU A 347 12.54 -20.00 -3.50
C LEU A 347 13.92 -19.55 -4.01
N ALA A 348 14.94 -19.61 -3.16
CA ALA A 348 16.32 -19.28 -3.53
C ALA A 348 16.89 -20.28 -4.57
N SER A 349 16.60 -21.58 -4.42
CA SER A 349 16.99 -22.62 -5.37
C SER A 349 16.35 -22.41 -6.75
N TRP A 350 15.04 -22.13 -6.77
CA TRP A 350 14.34 -21.81 -8.03
C TRP A 350 14.91 -20.58 -8.72
N LEU A 351 15.13 -19.49 -7.97
CA LEU A 351 15.72 -18.27 -8.52
C LEU A 351 17.15 -18.51 -9.04
N ALA A 352 17.93 -19.36 -8.35
CA ALA A 352 19.28 -19.72 -8.75
C ALA A 352 19.29 -20.51 -10.08
N GLU A 353 18.34 -21.43 -10.27
CA GLU A 353 18.16 -22.19 -11.51
C GLU A 353 17.79 -21.25 -12.67
N VAL A 354 16.79 -20.40 -12.50
CA VAL A 354 16.35 -19.45 -13.52
C VAL A 354 17.46 -18.45 -13.87
N ARG A 355 18.21 -18.00 -12.87
CA ARG A 355 19.34 -17.09 -13.04
C ARG A 355 20.56 -17.75 -13.71
N GLY A 356 20.73 -19.04 -13.53
CA GLY A 356 21.97 -19.77 -13.87
C GLY A 356 23.14 -19.45 -12.93
N GLY A 357 22.87 -19.22 -11.64
CA GLY A 357 23.86 -18.91 -10.62
C GLY A 357 23.24 -18.59 -9.25
N PRO A 358 24.01 -18.51 -8.17
CA PRO A 358 23.48 -18.42 -6.82
C PRO A 358 22.65 -17.14 -6.59
N VAL A 359 21.54 -17.30 -5.85
CA VAL A 359 20.67 -16.21 -5.40
C VAL A 359 20.49 -16.35 -3.88
N GLU A 360 20.76 -15.28 -3.15
CA GLU A 360 20.58 -15.21 -1.72
C GLU A 360 19.33 -14.40 -1.38
N ILE A 361 18.46 -14.94 -0.55
CA ILE A 361 17.31 -14.22 0.04
C ILE A 361 17.66 -13.94 1.50
N SER A 362 17.66 -12.66 1.91
CA SER A 362 18.07 -12.28 3.25
C SER A 362 17.32 -11.04 3.78
N VAL A 363 17.25 -10.96 5.12
CA VAL A 363 16.67 -9.81 5.84
C VAL A 363 17.80 -8.92 6.31
N PRO A 364 17.97 -7.70 5.76
CA PRO A 364 19.07 -6.81 6.14
C PRO A 364 18.83 -6.22 7.52
N GLN A 365 19.77 -6.46 8.46
CA GLN A 365 19.66 -6.02 9.85
C GLN A 365 20.31 -4.65 10.12
N ARG A 366 21.34 -4.28 9.36
CA ARG A 366 22.16 -3.07 9.57
C ARG A 366 22.89 -2.61 8.30
N GLY A 367 23.40 -1.39 8.33
CA GLY A 367 24.12 -0.78 7.20
C GLY A 367 23.21 -0.28 6.08
N ASP A 368 23.81 0.11 4.95
CA ASP A 368 23.14 0.76 3.82
C ASP A 368 21.94 -0.03 3.27
N LYS A 369 22.02 -1.36 3.27
CA LYS A 369 20.92 -2.22 2.83
C LYS A 369 19.69 -2.10 3.75
N ALA A 370 19.89 -1.99 5.07
CA ALA A 370 18.81 -1.81 6.03
C ALA A 370 18.20 -0.40 5.94
N GLU A 371 19.03 0.64 5.73
CA GLU A 371 18.54 2.00 5.52
C GLU A 371 17.71 2.11 4.23
N LEU A 372 18.19 1.51 3.14
CA LEU A 372 17.43 1.47 1.90
C LEU A 372 16.12 0.69 2.06
N MET A 373 16.10 -0.39 2.84
CA MET A 373 14.88 -1.14 3.15
C MET A 373 13.83 -0.26 3.86
N LYS A 374 14.25 0.60 4.79
CA LYS A 374 13.35 1.59 5.45
C LYS A 374 12.74 2.55 4.43
N THR A 375 13.54 3.00 3.45
CA THR A 375 13.06 3.86 2.36
C THR A 375 12.00 3.14 1.52
N VAL A 376 12.20 1.86 1.17
CA VAL A 376 11.23 1.07 0.41
C VAL A 376 9.94 0.88 1.23
N ALA A 377 10.06 0.59 2.53
CA ALA A 377 8.90 0.46 3.43
C ALA A 377 8.11 1.77 3.57
N GLU A 378 8.80 2.91 3.64
CA GLU A 378 8.13 4.22 3.67
C GLU A 378 7.38 4.51 2.37
N ASN A 379 7.95 4.16 1.21
CA ASN A 379 7.26 4.25 -0.07
C ASN A 379 6.02 3.35 -0.12
N ALA A 380 6.09 2.15 0.45
CA ALA A 380 4.94 1.25 0.57
C ALA A 380 3.82 1.90 1.42
N ARG A 381 4.19 2.51 2.56
CA ARG A 381 3.24 3.19 3.45
C ARG A 381 2.57 4.39 2.78
N GLN A 382 3.34 5.22 2.08
CA GLN A 382 2.81 6.35 1.33
C GLN A 382 1.89 5.91 0.19
N SER A 383 2.24 4.83 -0.52
CA SER A 383 1.43 4.25 -1.58
C SER A 383 0.07 3.76 -1.06
N LEU A 384 0.06 3.05 0.09
CA LEU A 384 -1.19 2.60 0.73
C LEU A 384 -2.06 3.79 1.13
N THR A 385 -1.46 4.81 1.76
CA THR A 385 -2.18 6.03 2.14
C THR A 385 -2.80 6.74 0.94
N LEU A 386 -2.05 6.85 -0.16
CA LEU A 386 -2.53 7.49 -1.38
C LEU A 386 -3.64 6.67 -2.06
N HIS A 387 -3.52 5.34 -2.07
CA HIS A 387 -4.57 4.44 -2.58
C HIS A 387 -5.88 4.63 -1.81
N LYS A 388 -5.82 4.58 -0.49
CA LYS A 388 -6.99 4.81 0.39
C LYS A 388 -7.61 6.20 0.18
N SER A 389 -6.79 7.24 0.05
CA SER A 389 -7.26 8.61 -0.21
C SER A 389 -7.97 8.74 -1.55
N ARG A 390 -7.47 8.09 -2.60
CA ARG A 390 -8.10 8.09 -3.93
C ARG A 390 -9.45 7.37 -3.90
N ARG A 391 -9.52 6.19 -3.30
CA ARG A 391 -10.78 5.45 -3.13
C ARG A 391 -11.82 6.27 -2.36
N ALA A 392 -11.40 6.94 -1.28
CA ALA A 392 -12.28 7.79 -0.50
C ALA A 392 -12.81 9.02 -1.27
N GLY A 393 -12.04 9.55 -2.21
CA GLY A 393 -12.41 10.72 -3.02
C GLY A 393 -13.26 10.39 -4.26
N ASP A 394 -13.37 9.13 -4.64
CA ASP A 394 -14.17 8.72 -5.80
C ASP A 394 -15.66 8.69 -5.44
N LEU A 395 -16.45 9.53 -6.13
CA LEU A 395 -17.91 9.66 -5.94
C LEU A 395 -18.66 8.36 -6.17
N THR A 396 -18.29 7.61 -7.21
CA THR A 396 -18.95 6.34 -7.57
C THR A 396 -18.71 5.29 -6.50
N THR A 397 -17.46 5.13 -6.07
CA THR A 397 -17.06 4.20 -5.01
C THR A 397 -17.73 4.57 -3.67
N ARG A 398 -17.82 5.87 -3.38
CA ARG A 398 -18.46 6.38 -2.17
C ARG A 398 -19.96 6.11 -2.13
N SER A 399 -20.66 6.40 -3.22
CA SER A 399 -22.09 6.09 -3.33
C SER A 399 -22.34 4.58 -3.22
N ALA A 400 -21.56 3.77 -3.92
CA ALA A 400 -21.65 2.31 -3.84
C ALA A 400 -21.45 1.81 -2.39
N SER A 401 -20.47 2.39 -1.64
CA SER A 401 -20.21 1.97 -0.26
C SER A 401 -21.37 2.23 0.69
N LEU A 402 -22.10 3.33 0.51
CA LEU A 402 -23.28 3.64 1.33
C LEU A 402 -24.47 2.74 0.98
N VAL A 403 -24.68 2.49 -0.33
CA VAL A 403 -25.74 1.58 -0.79
C VAL A 403 -25.47 0.14 -0.34
N GLU A 404 -24.24 -0.37 -0.54
CA GLU A 404 -23.87 -1.72 -0.08
C GLU A 404 -24.03 -1.88 1.44
N LEU A 405 -23.68 -0.84 2.24
CA LEU A 405 -23.85 -0.88 3.69
C LEU A 405 -25.32 -0.86 4.08
N GLN A 406 -26.13 -0.02 3.42
CA GLN A 406 -27.59 0.04 3.62
C GLN A 406 -28.24 -1.32 3.33
N GLU A 407 -27.91 -1.92 2.19
CA GLU A 407 -28.44 -3.23 1.79
C GLU A 407 -28.00 -4.35 2.73
N ALA A 408 -26.73 -4.35 3.15
CA ALA A 408 -26.20 -5.37 4.06
C ALA A 408 -26.84 -5.33 5.45
N LEU A 409 -27.20 -4.14 5.93
CA LEU A 409 -27.90 -3.93 7.20
C LEU A 409 -29.44 -3.93 7.05
N GLU A 410 -29.95 -4.18 5.84
CA GLU A 410 -31.39 -4.19 5.51
C GLU A 410 -32.14 -2.91 5.94
N LEU A 411 -31.47 -1.75 5.85
CA LEU A 411 -32.03 -0.48 6.28
C LEU A 411 -32.94 0.14 5.20
N PRO A 412 -34.12 0.66 5.56
CA PRO A 412 -35.04 1.23 4.59
C PRO A 412 -34.60 2.60 4.06
N ASP A 413 -33.83 3.35 4.85
CA ASP A 413 -33.46 4.73 4.55
C ASP A 413 -32.00 4.86 4.09
N PRO A 414 -31.66 5.81 3.20
CA PRO A 414 -30.30 6.07 2.79
C PRO A 414 -29.41 6.52 3.94
N LEU A 415 -28.17 6.04 3.98
CA LEU A 415 -27.18 6.35 5.03
C LEU A 415 -26.46 7.68 4.72
N LEU A 416 -27.16 8.81 4.86
CA LEU A 416 -26.60 10.14 4.60
C LEU A 416 -25.70 10.62 5.72
N ARG A 417 -26.00 10.27 6.98
CA ARG A 417 -25.20 10.64 8.15
C ARG A 417 -24.98 9.44 9.05
N ILE A 418 -23.70 9.16 9.34
CA ILE A 418 -23.27 8.08 10.21
C ILE A 418 -22.46 8.70 11.35
N GLU A 419 -22.79 8.37 12.61
CA GLU A 419 -22.02 8.74 13.78
C GLU A 419 -21.33 7.48 14.35
N CYS A 420 -20.02 7.53 14.61
CA CYS A 420 -19.29 6.41 15.20
C CYS A 420 -18.72 6.80 16.56
N TYR A 421 -18.87 5.91 17.53
CA TYR A 421 -18.48 6.11 18.93
C TYR A 421 -17.41 5.09 19.34
N ASP A 422 -16.34 5.58 19.95
CA ASP A 422 -15.26 4.78 20.52
C ASP A 422 -15.05 5.19 21.99
N ILE A 423 -15.02 4.20 22.89
CA ILE A 423 -14.76 4.38 24.31
C ILE A 423 -13.30 4.04 24.59
N SER A 424 -12.59 4.99 25.15
CA SER A 424 -11.15 4.83 25.42
C SER A 424 -10.82 5.15 26.88
N HIS A 425 -10.07 4.26 27.53
CA HIS A 425 -9.60 4.40 28.90
C HIS A 425 -8.23 5.07 28.97
N VAL A 426 -8.10 6.12 29.77
CA VAL A 426 -6.81 6.79 30.05
C VAL A 426 -6.36 6.41 31.45
N GLN A 427 -5.40 5.48 31.55
CA GLN A 427 -4.70 5.11 32.80
C GLN A 427 -5.58 5.14 34.05
N GLY A 428 -6.61 4.30 34.10
CA GLY A 428 -7.33 3.93 35.30
C GLY A 428 -8.31 4.94 35.91
N THR A 429 -8.34 6.21 35.48
CA THR A 429 -9.19 7.25 36.15
C THR A 429 -9.98 8.15 35.22
N ASN A 430 -9.72 8.21 33.95
CA ASN A 430 -10.43 9.07 33.01
C ASN A 430 -10.93 8.29 31.79
N VAL A 431 -12.21 8.04 31.70
CA VAL A 431 -12.86 7.48 30.53
C VAL A 431 -13.29 8.61 29.61
N VAL A 432 -12.99 8.46 28.31
CA VAL A 432 -13.38 9.43 27.32
C VAL A 432 -14.02 8.70 26.14
N ALA A 433 -15.15 9.19 25.68
CA ALA A 433 -15.72 8.76 24.41
C ALA A 433 -15.39 9.76 23.32
N SER A 434 -15.05 9.27 22.15
CA SER A 434 -14.95 10.02 20.91
C SER A 434 -16.15 9.76 20.02
N MET A 435 -16.65 10.81 19.36
CA MET A 435 -17.69 10.74 18.34
C MET A 435 -17.15 11.33 17.06
N VAL A 436 -17.06 10.54 16.02
CA VAL A 436 -16.78 11.01 14.65
C VAL A 436 -18.05 10.96 13.82
N VAL A 437 -18.13 11.82 12.83
CA VAL A 437 -19.30 11.97 11.97
C VAL A 437 -18.87 11.85 10.51
N PHE A 438 -19.63 11.05 9.77
CA PHE A 438 -19.51 10.94 8.32
C PHE A 438 -20.82 11.40 7.67
N GLU A 439 -20.71 12.32 6.75
CA GLU A 439 -21.82 12.80 5.93
C GLU A 439 -21.56 12.44 4.47
N ASP A 440 -22.53 11.82 3.83
CA ASP A 440 -22.40 11.33 2.46
C ASP A 440 -21.07 10.54 2.26
N GLY A 441 -20.74 9.68 3.22
CA GLY A 441 -19.54 8.85 3.21
C GLY A 441 -18.22 9.60 3.41
N MET A 442 -18.22 10.91 3.76
CA MET A 442 -17.03 11.72 4.02
C MET A 442 -16.97 12.21 5.47
N PRO A 443 -15.76 12.32 6.06
CA PRO A 443 -15.61 12.78 7.44
C PRO A 443 -15.98 14.25 7.60
N ALA A 444 -17.01 14.55 8.40
CA ALA A 444 -17.46 15.89 8.77
C ALA A 444 -16.75 16.33 10.07
N LYS A 445 -15.49 16.73 9.98
CA LYS A 445 -14.61 17.01 11.15
C LYS A 445 -15.11 18.12 12.07
N ASN A 446 -15.87 19.07 11.57
CA ASN A 446 -16.52 20.13 12.34
C ASN A 446 -17.61 19.59 13.29
N ALA A 447 -18.16 18.41 13.00
CA ALA A 447 -19.17 17.74 13.79
C ALA A 447 -18.61 16.77 14.85
N TYR A 448 -17.29 16.52 14.89
CA TYR A 448 -16.65 15.64 15.87
C TYR A 448 -16.76 16.15 17.28
N ARG A 449 -16.94 15.24 18.24
CA ARG A 449 -17.07 15.57 19.68
C ARG A 449 -16.30 14.57 20.55
N THR A 450 -15.94 15.05 21.74
CA THR A 450 -15.42 14.21 22.82
C THR A 450 -16.28 14.38 24.06
N TYR A 451 -16.51 13.30 24.78
CA TYR A 451 -17.26 13.26 26.00
C TYR A 451 -16.37 12.76 27.12
N SER A 452 -16.21 13.56 28.19
CA SER A 452 -15.59 13.07 29.42
C SER A 452 -16.64 12.32 30.23
N ILE A 453 -16.31 11.11 30.65
CA ILE A 453 -17.18 10.21 31.38
C ILE A 453 -16.63 10.09 32.79
N THR A 454 -17.50 10.28 33.82
CA THR A 454 -17.11 10.28 35.21
C THR A 454 -18.18 9.58 36.08
N GLY A 455 -17.82 9.18 37.29
CA GLY A 455 -18.73 8.53 38.22
C GLY A 455 -19.13 7.12 37.78
N ASP A 456 -20.37 6.73 38.06
CA ASP A 456 -20.88 5.38 37.78
C ASP A 456 -20.90 5.04 36.26
N ALA A 457 -21.02 6.05 35.39
CA ALA A 457 -20.95 5.86 33.95
C ALA A 457 -19.56 5.41 33.46
N ALA A 458 -18.51 5.69 34.24
CA ALA A 458 -17.13 5.28 33.91
C ALA A 458 -16.78 3.86 34.40
N ARG A 459 -17.75 3.12 34.93
CA ARG A 459 -17.54 1.79 35.50
C ARG A 459 -17.09 0.76 34.48
N ASP A 460 -17.72 0.77 33.33
CA ASP A 460 -17.42 -0.11 32.22
C ASP A 460 -17.81 0.53 30.88
N ASP A 461 -17.42 -0.11 29.74
CA ASP A 461 -17.67 0.42 28.41
C ASP A 461 -19.16 0.49 28.05
N THR A 462 -20.00 -0.40 28.59
CA THR A 462 -21.43 -0.41 28.32
C THR A 462 -22.14 0.74 29.03
N ALA A 463 -21.81 0.99 30.29
CA ALA A 463 -22.32 2.14 31.03
C ALA A 463 -21.85 3.46 30.40
N SER A 464 -20.60 3.50 29.94
CA SER A 464 -20.04 4.65 29.23
C SER A 464 -20.76 4.91 27.91
N MET A 465 -21.04 3.87 27.14
CA MET A 465 -21.73 3.96 25.85
C MET A 465 -23.16 4.47 26.04
N TYR A 466 -23.89 3.90 27.01
CA TYR A 466 -25.26 4.35 27.38
C TYR A 466 -25.28 5.84 27.76
N ASP A 467 -24.37 6.31 28.62
CA ASP A 467 -24.29 7.72 29.04
C ASP A 467 -24.03 8.65 27.83
N VAL A 468 -23.08 8.31 26.98
CA VAL A 468 -22.71 9.16 25.86
C VAL A 468 -23.84 9.28 24.83
N ILE A 469 -24.46 8.17 24.45
CA ILE A 469 -25.62 8.17 23.54
C ILE A 469 -26.77 8.96 24.16
N THR A 470 -27.09 8.73 25.45
CA THR A 470 -28.12 9.48 26.15
C THR A 470 -27.85 10.99 26.13
N ARG A 471 -26.63 11.44 26.43
CA ARG A 471 -26.25 12.87 26.42
C ARG A 471 -26.35 13.49 25.05
N ARG A 472 -25.91 12.75 24.01
CA ARG A 472 -25.98 13.20 22.61
C ARG A 472 -27.42 13.42 22.17
N PHE A 473 -28.29 12.45 22.41
CA PHE A 473 -29.66 12.50 21.92
C PHE A 473 -30.60 13.34 22.78
N LYS A 474 -30.39 13.46 24.09
CA LYS A 474 -31.08 14.49 24.92
C LYS A 474 -30.84 15.90 24.36
N ARG A 475 -29.60 16.19 23.93
CA ARG A 475 -29.29 17.49 23.33
C ARG A 475 -29.95 17.67 21.96
N HIS A 476 -30.07 16.59 21.16
CA HIS A 476 -30.81 16.62 19.90
C HIS A 476 -32.28 16.96 20.14
N LEU A 477 -32.94 16.25 21.04
CA LEU A 477 -34.36 16.50 21.36
C LEU A 477 -34.60 17.93 21.89
N ALA A 478 -33.70 18.44 22.75
CA ALA A 478 -33.79 19.82 23.23
C ALA A 478 -33.71 20.85 22.09
N GLN A 479 -32.79 20.65 21.13
CA GLN A 479 -32.66 21.52 19.96
C GLN A 479 -33.83 21.40 18.99
N GLN A 480 -34.42 20.22 18.87
CA GLN A 480 -35.65 20.02 18.08
C GLN A 480 -36.81 20.78 18.71
N ALA A 481 -37.03 20.67 20.02
CA ALA A 481 -38.06 21.39 20.73
C ALA A 481 -37.89 22.93 20.64
N GLU A 482 -36.66 23.44 20.72
CA GLU A 482 -36.35 24.86 20.49
C GLU A 482 -36.75 25.34 19.08
N ARG A 483 -36.53 24.52 18.06
CA ARG A 483 -36.89 24.83 16.65
C ARG A 483 -38.41 24.83 16.46
N GLU A 484 -39.12 23.86 17.01
CA GLU A 484 -40.57 23.78 16.95
C GLU A 484 -41.25 24.93 17.67
N ALA A 485 -40.62 25.42 18.75
CA ALA A 485 -41.11 26.57 19.53
C ALA A 485 -40.84 27.93 18.83
N THR A 486 -39.95 27.99 17.81
CA THR A 486 -39.64 29.23 17.12
C THR A 486 -40.53 29.36 15.87
N PRO A 487 -41.50 30.31 15.81
CA PRO A 487 -42.40 30.44 14.66
C PRO A 487 -41.57 30.83 13.41
N VAL A 488 -41.67 30.03 12.35
CA VAL A 488 -41.12 30.36 11.05
C VAL A 488 -41.96 31.52 10.46
N HIS A 489 -41.42 32.75 10.54
CA HIS A 489 -41.97 33.86 9.75
C HIS A 489 -41.70 33.54 8.27
N SER A 490 -42.77 33.24 7.53
CA SER A 490 -42.75 33.06 6.07
C SER A 490 -42.44 34.41 5.42
N GLY A 491 -41.22 34.57 4.91
CA GLY A 491 -40.89 35.69 4.01
C GLY A 491 -39.48 36.24 4.31
N GLU A 492 -38.59 36.03 3.36
CA GLU A 492 -37.22 36.48 3.22
C GLU A 492 -36.15 35.56 3.91
N ILE A 493 -35.38 34.90 3.05
CA ILE A 493 -34.13 34.25 3.43
C ILE A 493 -33.12 35.37 3.68
N ASP A 494 -33.07 35.85 4.93
CA ASP A 494 -32.04 36.78 5.37
C ASP A 494 -30.74 35.99 5.56
N ALA A 495 -29.65 36.49 4.98
CA ALA A 495 -28.31 35.92 5.08
C ALA A 495 -27.74 35.89 6.51
N SER A 496 -28.51 36.37 7.51
CA SER A 496 -28.22 36.35 8.94
C SER A 496 -28.79 35.16 9.69
N THR A 497 -29.38 34.14 9.00
CA THR A 497 -29.85 32.93 9.68
C THR A 497 -28.70 32.24 10.40
N PRO A 498 -28.74 32.02 11.73
CA PRO A 498 -27.65 31.38 12.43
C PRO A 498 -27.43 29.98 11.86
N GLU A 499 -26.14 29.60 11.68
CA GLU A 499 -25.77 28.24 11.26
C GLU A 499 -26.59 27.23 12.05
N PRO A 500 -27.16 26.18 11.40
CA PRO A 500 -27.96 25.19 12.10
C PRO A 500 -27.16 24.60 13.27
N ALA A 501 -27.79 24.54 14.44
CA ALA A 501 -27.15 24.05 15.66
C ALA A 501 -26.54 22.67 15.41
N LYS A 502 -25.30 22.47 15.82
CA LYS A 502 -24.41 21.34 15.45
C LYS A 502 -24.95 19.92 15.74
N PHE A 503 -26.04 19.81 16.50
CA PHE A 503 -26.72 18.55 16.82
C PHE A 503 -28.13 18.46 16.26
N ALA A 504 -28.50 19.36 15.38
CA ALA A 504 -29.86 19.48 14.87
C ALA A 504 -30.29 18.32 13.94
N TYR A 505 -29.33 17.62 13.35
CA TYR A 505 -29.61 16.49 12.47
C TYR A 505 -29.27 15.17 13.17
N PRO A 506 -30.23 14.24 13.31
CA PRO A 506 -29.94 12.90 13.80
C PRO A 506 -29.13 12.14 12.76
N PRO A 507 -28.30 11.18 13.14
CA PRO A 507 -27.71 10.23 12.20
C PRO A 507 -28.75 9.24 11.73
N ASN A 508 -28.58 8.68 10.51
CA ASN A 508 -29.33 7.51 10.08
C ASN A 508 -28.79 6.24 10.77
N LEU A 509 -27.49 6.20 11.02
CA LEU A 509 -26.82 5.05 11.63
C LEU A 509 -25.85 5.52 12.73
N VAL A 510 -25.96 4.91 13.90
CA VAL A 510 -24.98 4.95 14.98
C VAL A 510 -24.14 3.67 14.91
N LEU A 511 -22.83 3.84 14.70
CA LEU A 511 -21.86 2.77 14.82
C LEU A 511 -21.19 2.86 16.19
N VAL A 512 -21.06 1.73 16.88
CA VAL A 512 -20.31 1.63 18.15
C VAL A 512 -19.11 0.73 17.95
N ASP A 513 -17.94 1.17 18.40
CA ASP A 513 -16.76 0.31 18.41
C ASP A 513 -16.86 -0.67 19.57
N GLY A 514 -17.47 -1.82 19.28
CA GLY A 514 -17.77 -2.84 20.29
C GLY A 514 -18.75 -3.89 19.77
N GLY A 515 -18.87 -4.96 20.53
CA GLY A 515 -19.76 -6.09 20.22
C GLY A 515 -21.17 -5.93 20.81
N PRO A 516 -21.92 -7.05 20.92
CA PRO A 516 -23.32 -7.05 21.37
C PRO A 516 -23.62 -6.27 22.64
N PRO A 517 -22.77 -6.28 23.70
CA PRO A 517 -23.07 -5.53 24.92
C PRO A 517 -23.12 -4.01 24.71
N GLN A 518 -22.21 -3.46 23.90
CA GLN A 518 -22.16 -2.03 23.58
C GLN A 518 -23.32 -1.63 22.66
N VAL A 519 -23.68 -2.51 21.70
CA VAL A 519 -24.85 -2.33 20.82
C VAL A 519 -26.14 -2.27 21.66
N ALA A 520 -26.32 -3.22 22.58
CA ALA A 520 -27.48 -3.25 23.46
C ALA A 520 -27.57 -1.97 24.35
N ALA A 521 -26.42 -1.50 24.87
CA ALA A 521 -26.39 -0.27 25.68
C ALA A 521 -26.77 0.98 24.85
N ALA A 522 -26.28 1.08 23.62
CA ALA A 522 -26.64 2.18 22.71
C ALA A 522 -28.11 2.13 22.30
N SER A 523 -28.63 0.94 21.95
CA SER A 523 -30.04 0.74 21.62
C SER A 523 -30.97 1.06 22.79
N ALA A 524 -30.62 0.62 24.01
CA ALA A 524 -31.38 0.94 25.22
C ALA A 524 -31.44 2.45 25.47
N ALA A 525 -30.33 3.18 25.31
CA ALA A 525 -30.29 4.63 25.48
C ALA A 525 -31.21 5.37 24.49
N LEU A 526 -31.31 4.92 23.24
CA LEU A 526 -32.22 5.49 22.23
C LEU A 526 -33.69 5.15 22.57
N SER A 527 -33.95 3.91 22.95
CA SER A 527 -35.30 3.44 23.35
C SER A 527 -35.84 4.22 24.54
N ASP A 528 -35.02 4.44 25.59
CA ASP A 528 -35.40 5.21 26.76
C ASP A 528 -35.71 6.68 26.45
N LEU A 529 -35.19 7.21 25.36
CA LEU A 529 -35.45 8.55 24.85
C LEU A 529 -36.62 8.60 23.85
N GLY A 530 -37.21 7.46 23.49
CA GLY A 530 -38.29 7.34 22.50
C GLY A 530 -37.84 7.57 21.06
N ILE A 531 -36.57 7.37 20.75
CA ILE A 531 -35.99 7.56 19.39
C ILE A 531 -36.05 6.23 18.68
N THR A 532 -36.75 6.19 17.53
CA THR A 532 -37.00 4.97 16.74
C THR A 532 -36.52 5.06 15.30
N ASP A 533 -36.06 6.22 14.87
CA ASP A 533 -35.62 6.55 13.51
C ASP A 533 -34.09 6.54 13.33
N VAL A 534 -33.37 6.04 14.34
CA VAL A 534 -31.91 5.91 14.34
C VAL A 534 -31.52 4.46 14.51
N TYR A 535 -30.80 3.91 13.53
CA TYR A 535 -30.33 2.54 13.57
C TYR A 535 -29.01 2.43 14.35
N VAL A 536 -28.76 1.27 14.93
CA VAL A 536 -27.53 0.99 15.70
C VAL A 536 -26.87 -0.25 15.15
N ALA A 537 -25.55 -0.20 14.97
CA ALA A 537 -24.74 -1.38 14.68
C ALA A 537 -23.40 -1.31 15.41
N GLY A 538 -22.85 -2.45 15.80
CA GLY A 538 -21.55 -2.57 16.45
C GLY A 538 -20.49 -3.11 15.50
N ILE A 539 -19.28 -2.56 15.57
CA ILE A 539 -18.11 -3.05 14.86
C ILE A 539 -17.34 -3.92 15.84
N ALA A 540 -17.33 -5.24 15.62
CA ALA A 540 -16.61 -6.18 16.47
C ALA A 540 -15.09 -6.10 16.25
N LYS A 541 -14.32 -6.87 17.03
CA LYS A 541 -12.86 -7.04 16.83
C LYS A 541 -12.52 -7.48 15.40
N ARG A 542 -13.38 -8.27 14.78
CA ARG A 542 -13.31 -8.62 13.36
C ARG A 542 -14.12 -7.59 12.60
N LEU A 543 -13.44 -6.85 11.76
CA LEU A 543 -14.01 -5.72 11.02
C LEU A 543 -15.17 -6.13 10.11
N GLU A 544 -15.16 -7.39 9.62
CA GLU A 544 -16.19 -7.94 8.76
C GLU A 544 -17.52 -8.20 9.47
N GLU A 545 -17.54 -8.24 10.81
CA GLU A 545 -18.70 -8.59 11.62
C GLU A 545 -19.37 -7.33 12.17
N LEU A 546 -20.56 -7.03 11.67
CA LEU A 546 -21.42 -5.97 12.20
C LEU A 546 -22.55 -6.59 13.04
N TRP A 547 -22.65 -6.17 14.28
CA TRP A 547 -23.67 -6.65 15.22
C TRP A 547 -24.85 -5.69 15.24
N LEU A 548 -26.05 -6.25 15.05
CA LEU A 548 -27.32 -5.52 15.17
C LEU A 548 -27.94 -5.74 16.55
N PRO A 549 -28.83 -4.82 17.02
CA PRO A 549 -29.61 -5.05 18.23
C PRO A 549 -30.46 -6.30 18.08
N ASP A 550 -30.55 -7.09 19.16
CA ASP A 550 -31.40 -8.28 19.28
C ASP A 550 -31.13 -9.42 18.28
N ASP A 551 -29.99 -9.38 17.58
CA ASP A 551 -29.55 -10.44 16.68
C ASP A 551 -28.52 -11.36 17.34
N ASP A 552 -28.72 -12.67 17.18
CA ASP A 552 -27.81 -13.70 17.70
C ASP A 552 -26.56 -13.90 16.82
N TYR A 553 -26.57 -13.37 15.60
CA TYR A 553 -25.50 -13.53 14.60
C TYR A 553 -25.13 -12.20 13.97
N PRO A 554 -23.83 -11.95 13.70
CA PRO A 554 -23.41 -10.73 13.02
C PRO A 554 -23.73 -10.76 11.53
N VAL A 555 -23.98 -9.59 10.97
CA VAL A 555 -23.95 -9.36 9.53
C VAL A 555 -22.49 -9.40 9.09
N VAL A 556 -22.13 -10.28 8.14
CA VAL A 556 -20.76 -10.43 7.65
C VAL A 556 -20.61 -9.75 6.29
N LEU A 557 -19.81 -8.67 6.27
CA LEU A 557 -19.49 -7.96 5.04
C LEU A 557 -18.40 -8.70 4.25
N PRO A 558 -18.54 -8.88 2.94
CA PRO A 558 -17.47 -9.41 2.10
C PRO A 558 -16.21 -8.52 2.19
N ARG A 559 -15.02 -9.11 2.29
CA ARG A 559 -13.75 -8.34 2.39
C ARG A 559 -13.47 -7.43 1.20
N THR A 560 -14.03 -7.73 0.04
CA THR A 560 -13.91 -6.93 -1.18
C THR A 560 -15.00 -5.88 -1.33
N SER A 561 -15.98 -5.80 -0.41
CA SER A 561 -17.09 -4.85 -0.50
C SER A 561 -16.66 -3.42 -0.20
N GLN A 562 -17.26 -2.46 -0.88
CA GLN A 562 -17.01 -1.05 -0.60
C GLN A 562 -17.58 -0.63 0.76
N ALA A 563 -18.65 -1.29 1.22
CA ALA A 563 -19.21 -1.12 2.56
C ALA A 563 -18.17 -1.39 3.66
N LEU A 564 -17.43 -2.52 3.55
CA LEU A 564 -16.41 -2.86 4.55
C LEU A 564 -15.28 -1.82 4.61
N TYR A 565 -14.84 -1.31 3.45
CA TYR A 565 -13.83 -0.24 3.41
C TYR A 565 -14.34 1.08 4.01
N LEU A 566 -15.64 1.37 3.88
CA LEU A 566 -16.27 2.52 4.54
C LEU A 566 -16.26 2.32 6.06
N VAL A 567 -16.71 1.17 6.55
CA VAL A 567 -16.73 0.83 7.99
C VAL A 567 -15.32 0.89 8.58
N GLN A 568 -14.32 0.32 7.91
CA GLN A 568 -12.92 0.42 8.33
C GLN A 568 -12.48 1.88 8.45
N ARG A 569 -12.78 2.71 7.45
CA ARG A 569 -12.40 4.12 7.45
C ARG A 569 -13.06 4.90 8.58
N ILE A 570 -14.31 4.59 8.89
CA ILE A 570 -15.05 5.21 10.00
C ILE A 570 -14.40 4.82 11.33
N ARG A 571 -14.11 3.54 11.56
CA ARG A 571 -13.46 3.03 12.77
C ARG A 571 -12.06 3.63 12.94
N ASP A 572 -11.23 3.60 11.89
CA ASP A 572 -9.88 4.15 11.93
C ASP A 572 -9.88 5.64 12.27
N GLU A 573 -10.86 6.39 11.77
CA GLU A 573 -11.00 7.82 12.07
C GLU A 573 -11.45 8.04 13.52
N ALA A 574 -12.34 7.21 14.08
CA ALA A 574 -12.74 7.25 15.48
C ALA A 574 -11.55 7.00 16.42
N HIS A 575 -10.77 5.95 16.16
CA HIS A 575 -9.53 5.66 16.90
C HIS A 575 -8.49 6.78 16.76
N ARG A 576 -8.27 7.28 15.53
CA ARG A 576 -7.33 8.39 15.29
C ARG A 576 -7.71 9.64 16.09
N PHE A 577 -9.01 9.96 16.13
CA PHE A 577 -9.51 11.12 16.85
C PHE A 577 -9.37 10.93 18.36
N ALA A 578 -9.69 9.75 18.90
CA ALA A 578 -9.50 9.40 20.30
C ALA A 578 -8.03 9.53 20.73
N ILE A 579 -7.08 8.92 19.97
CA ILE A 579 -5.64 8.99 20.25
C ILE A 579 -5.13 10.44 20.24
N THR A 580 -5.58 11.25 19.28
CA THR A 580 -5.17 12.66 19.16
C THR A 580 -5.60 13.46 20.38
N PHE A 581 -6.83 13.24 20.85
CA PHE A 581 -7.35 13.87 22.07
C PHE A 581 -6.57 13.43 23.31
N HIS A 582 -6.26 12.14 23.46
CA HIS A 582 -5.45 11.61 24.56
C HIS A 582 -4.06 12.24 24.61
N ARG A 583 -3.38 12.38 23.45
CA ARG A 583 -2.09 13.05 23.38
C ARG A 583 -2.18 14.52 23.80
N SER A 584 -3.21 15.23 23.36
CA SER A 584 -3.45 16.63 23.75
C SER A 584 -3.72 16.76 25.26
N LYS A 585 -4.56 15.88 25.84
CA LYS A 585 -4.89 15.88 27.27
C LYS A 585 -3.67 15.53 28.13
N ARG A 586 -2.87 14.51 27.73
CA ARG A 586 -1.60 14.18 28.40
C ARG A 586 -0.60 15.34 28.32
N GLY A 587 -0.44 15.97 27.16
CA GLY A 587 0.40 17.15 27.02
C GLY A 587 -0.02 18.27 27.98
N LYS A 588 -1.31 18.56 28.08
CA LYS A 588 -1.84 19.56 29.03
C LYS A 588 -1.63 19.15 30.49
N ALA A 589 -1.81 17.89 30.84
CA ALA A 589 -1.63 17.38 32.21
C ALA A 589 -0.13 17.39 32.62
N MET A 590 0.79 16.96 31.72
CA MET A 590 2.24 17.09 31.95
C MET A 590 2.67 18.54 32.10
N VAL A 591 2.09 19.43 31.30
CA VAL A 591 2.32 20.88 31.37
C VAL A 591 1.85 21.45 32.70
N ALA A 592 0.67 21.07 33.15
CA ALA A 592 0.15 21.49 34.47
C ALA A 592 1.08 20.96 35.58
N SER A 593 1.43 19.69 35.60
CA SER A 593 2.31 19.06 36.60
C SER A 593 3.68 19.73 36.70
N ALA A 594 4.35 20.01 35.58
CA ALA A 594 5.68 20.64 35.59
C ALA A 594 5.66 22.09 36.13
N LEU A 595 4.56 22.80 35.98
CA LEU A 595 4.37 24.17 36.52
C LEU A 595 3.78 24.15 37.93
N ASP A 596 3.18 23.04 38.39
CA ASP A 596 2.63 22.87 39.72
C ASP A 596 3.73 22.82 40.81
N GLU A 597 4.92 22.36 40.43
CA GLU A 597 6.08 22.29 41.34
C GLU A 597 6.75 23.65 41.56
N VAL A 598 6.35 24.72 40.85
CA VAL A 598 6.95 26.05 41.01
C VAL A 598 6.31 26.81 42.16
N PRO A 599 7.01 27.02 43.30
CA PRO A 599 6.44 27.75 44.46
C PRO A 599 6.11 29.21 44.11
N GLY A 600 4.85 29.59 44.33
CA GLY A 600 4.34 30.96 44.05
C GLY A 600 3.71 31.15 42.69
N LEU A 601 3.62 30.08 41.88
CA LEU A 601 2.95 30.07 40.59
C LEU A 601 1.54 29.48 40.73
N GLY A 602 0.59 30.30 41.21
CA GLY A 602 -0.81 29.91 41.34
C GLY A 602 -1.52 29.71 39.98
N GLU A 603 -2.69 29.07 40.01
CA GLU A 603 -3.46 28.65 38.83
C GLU A 603 -3.72 29.78 37.82
N VAL A 604 -4.04 30.98 38.27
CA VAL A 604 -4.29 32.17 37.42
C VAL A 604 -3.03 32.56 36.64
N LYS A 605 -1.86 32.54 37.29
CA LYS A 605 -0.58 32.90 36.67
C LYS A 605 -0.12 31.83 35.69
N ARG A 606 -0.36 30.55 36.00
CA ARG A 606 -0.12 29.43 35.08
C ARG A 606 -0.95 29.54 33.82
N ALA A 607 -2.26 29.81 33.97
CA ALA A 607 -3.13 30.00 32.82
C ALA A 607 -2.70 31.18 31.96
N ALA A 608 -2.24 32.29 32.55
CA ALA A 608 -1.71 33.43 31.82
C ALA A 608 -0.42 33.10 31.05
N LEU A 609 0.53 32.35 31.66
CA LEU A 609 1.75 31.88 31.01
C LEU A 609 1.44 30.97 29.82
N ILE A 610 0.59 29.97 30.01
CA ILE A 610 0.20 29.04 28.93
C ILE A 610 -0.52 29.77 27.79
N LYS A 611 -1.36 30.73 28.12
CA LYS A 611 -2.06 31.56 27.15
C LYS A 611 -1.10 32.44 26.34
N HIS A 612 -0.04 32.93 26.94
CA HIS A 612 0.93 33.82 26.30
C HIS A 612 1.93 33.05 25.43
N PHE A 613 2.49 31.95 25.93
CA PHE A 613 3.54 31.17 25.27
C PHE A 613 3.04 29.92 24.51
N GLY A 614 1.79 29.53 24.69
CA GLY A 614 1.19 28.40 23.99
C GLY A 614 1.64 27.01 24.47
N SER A 615 2.90 26.86 24.94
CA SER A 615 3.43 25.57 25.42
C SER A 615 4.55 25.75 26.46
N VAL A 616 4.79 24.72 27.32
CA VAL A 616 5.93 24.69 28.26
C VAL A 616 7.27 24.64 27.52
N ALA A 617 7.32 24.04 26.35
CA ALA A 617 8.54 24.05 25.53
C ALA A 617 8.94 25.49 25.14
N GLN A 618 7.97 26.32 24.82
CA GLN A 618 8.21 27.75 24.54
C GLN A 618 8.53 28.53 25.83
N ILE A 619 7.86 28.22 26.96
CA ILE A 619 8.21 28.80 28.26
C ILE A 619 9.65 28.44 28.66
N LYS A 620 10.09 27.21 28.43
CA LYS A 620 11.45 26.74 28.69
C LYS A 620 12.51 27.44 27.83
N GLN A 621 12.16 27.83 26.61
CA GLN A 621 13.04 28.55 25.68
C GLN A 621 13.00 30.08 25.84
N ALA A 622 12.00 30.59 26.57
CA ALA A 622 11.84 32.03 26.80
C ALA A 622 12.87 32.58 27.77
N SER A 623 13.27 33.83 27.56
CA SER A 623 14.12 34.55 28.49
C SER A 623 13.36 34.99 29.75
N ALA A 624 14.11 35.29 30.82
CA ALA A 624 13.50 35.82 32.06
C ALA A 624 12.73 37.14 31.82
N GLU A 625 13.18 37.97 30.86
CA GLU A 625 12.55 39.23 30.46
C GLU A 625 11.20 38.98 29.77
N GLU A 626 11.15 38.02 28.85
CA GLU A 626 9.90 37.62 28.16
C GLU A 626 8.86 37.06 29.13
N LEU A 627 9.29 36.29 30.12
CA LEU A 627 8.39 35.76 31.17
C LEU A 627 7.81 36.89 32.03
N THR A 628 8.55 37.96 32.31
CA THR A 628 8.06 39.10 33.09
C THR A 628 7.07 39.98 32.32
N ALA A 629 6.97 39.85 30.99
CA ALA A 629 5.93 40.49 30.20
C ALA A 629 4.52 39.94 30.48
N VAL A 630 4.41 38.76 31.11
CA VAL A 630 3.11 38.17 31.49
C VAL A 630 2.59 38.78 32.79
N PRO A 631 1.36 39.33 32.83
CA PRO A 631 0.80 39.96 34.02
C PRO A 631 0.86 39.06 35.27
N GLY A 632 1.47 39.59 36.33
CA GLY A 632 1.61 38.87 37.60
C GLY A 632 2.87 38.00 37.74
N ILE A 633 3.78 37.98 36.75
CA ILE A 633 5.07 37.31 36.82
C ILE A 633 6.16 38.36 37.06
N GLY A 634 6.74 38.39 38.26
CA GLY A 634 7.89 39.24 38.56
C GLY A 634 9.23 38.55 38.32
N PRO A 635 10.38 39.27 38.30
CA PRO A 635 11.69 38.72 37.97
C PRO A 635 12.09 37.50 38.82
N ALA A 636 11.80 37.54 40.13
CA ALA A 636 12.10 36.43 41.01
C ALA A 636 11.28 35.16 40.72
N LEU A 637 10.04 35.32 40.25
CA LEU A 637 9.18 34.19 39.86
C LEU A 637 9.59 33.65 38.49
N ALA A 638 9.98 34.52 37.55
CA ALA A 638 10.50 34.13 36.23
C ALA A 638 11.74 33.24 36.36
N GLN A 639 12.68 33.61 37.24
CA GLN A 639 13.86 32.78 37.52
C GLN A 639 13.51 31.42 38.11
N LYS A 640 12.53 31.36 39.04
CA LYS A 640 12.06 30.10 39.62
C LYS A 640 11.39 29.20 38.56
N ILE A 641 10.64 29.78 37.64
CA ILE A 641 10.00 29.03 36.56
C ILE A 641 11.07 28.43 35.65
N LEU A 642 12.07 29.19 35.25
CA LEU A 642 13.17 28.67 34.40
C LEU A 642 13.97 27.60 35.13
N ALA A 643 14.30 27.79 36.40
CA ALA A 643 15.02 26.81 37.22
C ALA A 643 14.25 25.49 37.44
N ALA A 644 12.92 25.54 37.53
CA ALA A 644 12.10 24.34 37.66
C ALA A 644 11.86 23.59 36.35
N LEU A 645 12.06 24.27 35.22
CA LEU A 645 11.86 23.68 33.89
C LEU A 645 13.19 23.24 33.22
N THR A 646 14.34 23.58 33.81
CA THR A 646 15.68 23.12 33.37
C THR A 646 15.89 21.68 33.71
#